data_4d6e84774bb73342a0546f419cb92e60
#
_entry.id   4d6e84774bb73342a0546f419cb92e60
#
_cell.length_a   1.000
_cell.length_b   1.000
_cell.length_c   1.000
_cell.angle_alpha   90.00
_cell.angle_beta   90.00
_cell.angle_gamma   90.00
#
_symmetry.space_group_name_H-M   'P 1'
#
loop_
_entity.id
_entity.type
_entity.pdbx_description
1 polymer ?
#
loop_
_entity_poly.entity_id
_entity_poly.type
_entity_poly.pdbx_seq_one_letter_code
_entity_poly.pdbx_strand_id
1 'polypeptide(L)'
;MKRLITLLSLCFGILSAQNPFPPQELRVEETARSTGVSARISDGRDIEISAVGNLPWIGLHLKPLDKTGWDLSAFRYLECEAVNHRKNGFCGVAFYMNDQFLGRTALRPGETKKLRFKLNHQAPGRFDPGFPARLTGVPDGFRGGRNIDTANVTRFRIETFAPGKAHFSIRELRASGHYTPPREVLTPNDFFPCIDRYGQYIHQEWKEKIHTDSDFRKNLQMEERTLRSPVPAWNQFGGWESGPQLKATGFFRTEKYRGKWYLIDPSGRLFFSRGINSIRYSDVLTGGTGAGKFFEGKSTRKNGKFGFTSENLKKKYGENYRERFGRFMMRRMADWGFNTVGNWSAHDICRMRQHPYVVNLPLPSGLPRLAKGGFYDVFDPAFEPGMQKIFSKEFDWCKNDPWCIGIFIGNELRFSNRKRSLGTDALTAAPQTAAKKELLRDLQKKYSSIASLNRAWKTRFADWKELMQLRELPAGNAWKKDIDDFFEKSVRRFFAVSKAVIKSNSPNTLYLGSRLFVGYDYRNERLNRAAGECWDVVSYNLYQPHYDHFAPHGLPDVPVIITESSIGGCRARGGWGIHSDPGLMPDARKEAFLCQYESAARHPNIVGIHFFCLFDQPVLGRWDGENCDFGLLDITDSPYTDVVKANREFSERLYEFRQNTEPVFTFQQMNPRQPAGK
;
A
#
# COMPACT_ATOMS: atom_id res chain seq x y z
N MET A 1 17.13 -19.33 75.31
CA MET A 1 17.29 -18.24 74.35
C MET A 1 16.57 -18.61 73.05
N LYS A 2 15.34 -18.18 72.93
CA LYS A 2 14.54 -18.42 71.73
C LYS A 2 14.70 -17.19 70.80
N ARG A 3 15.23 -17.42 69.56
CA ARG A 3 15.28 -16.37 68.52
C ARG A 3 13.98 -16.37 67.80
N LEU A 4 13.28 -15.21 67.86
CA LEU A 4 12.09 -14.88 67.08
C LEU A 4 12.54 -14.57 65.65
N ILE A 5 12.08 -15.31 64.67
CA ILE A 5 12.24 -14.99 63.24
C ILE A 5 10.95 -14.29 62.83
N THR A 6 11.07 -12.99 62.61
CA THR A 6 9.97 -12.16 62.03
C THR A 6 9.97 -12.35 60.54
N LEU A 7 8.97 -13.06 60.01
CA LEU A 7 8.68 -13.10 58.59
C LEU A 7 8.05 -11.78 58.19
N LEU A 8 8.77 -10.95 57.44
CA LEU A 8 8.19 -9.85 56.70
C LEU A 8 7.48 -10.44 55.46
N SER A 9 6.16 -10.53 55.51
CA SER A 9 5.32 -10.73 54.34
C SER A 9 5.35 -9.46 53.50
N LEU A 10 6.13 -9.46 52.44
CA LEU A 10 5.99 -8.50 51.36
C LEU A 10 4.69 -8.83 50.59
N CYS A 11 3.60 -8.17 50.96
CA CYS A 11 2.41 -8.08 50.11
C CYS A 11 2.81 -7.31 48.84
N PHE A 12 3.13 -8.03 47.78
CA PHE A 12 3.02 -7.45 46.43
C PHE A 12 1.54 -7.24 46.16
N GLY A 13 1.07 -6.05 46.48
CA GLY A 13 -0.19 -5.54 45.97
C GLY A 13 -0.08 -5.50 44.44
N ILE A 14 -0.79 -6.41 43.78
CA ILE A 14 -1.09 -6.25 42.38
C ILE A 14 -2.01 -5.02 42.31
N LEU A 15 -1.42 -3.85 42.09
CA LEU A 15 -2.12 -2.67 41.63
C LEU A 15 -2.72 -3.09 40.29
N SER A 16 -4.01 -3.46 40.28
CA SER A 16 -4.79 -3.48 39.06
C SER A 16 -4.74 -2.06 38.52
N ALA A 17 -3.94 -1.86 37.48
CA ALA A 17 -3.88 -0.57 36.82
C ALA A 17 -5.32 -0.19 36.43
N GLN A 18 -5.84 0.88 37.03
CA GLN A 18 -7.15 1.41 36.66
C GLN A 18 -7.12 1.68 35.15
N ASN A 19 -8.21 1.33 34.47
CA ASN A 19 -8.36 1.62 33.05
C ASN A 19 -8.23 3.15 32.86
N PRO A 20 -7.21 3.65 32.14
CA PRO A 20 -7.00 5.09 31.96
C PRO A 20 -8.08 5.75 31.07
N PHE A 21 -9.04 4.98 30.57
CA PHE A 21 -10.13 5.44 29.70
C PHE A 21 -11.50 5.08 30.29
N PRO A 22 -11.89 5.58 31.46
CA PRO A 22 -13.26 5.37 31.91
C PRO A 22 -14.19 6.09 30.92
N PRO A 23 -15.21 5.41 30.36
CA PRO A 23 -16.08 5.96 29.32
C PRO A 23 -16.77 7.27 29.71
N GLN A 24 -17.06 7.48 31.00
CA GLN A 24 -17.66 8.70 31.55
C GLN A 24 -16.71 9.92 31.47
N GLU A 25 -15.45 9.73 31.20
CA GLU A 25 -14.45 10.80 31.07
C GLU A 25 -14.07 11.08 29.59
N LEU A 26 -14.79 10.45 28.66
CA LEU A 26 -14.58 10.64 27.23
C LEU A 26 -15.58 11.65 26.66
N ARG A 27 -15.09 12.57 25.84
CA ARG A 27 -15.92 13.35 24.94
C ARG A 27 -15.66 12.99 23.49
N VAL A 28 -16.73 12.95 22.71
CA VAL A 28 -16.69 12.75 21.27
C VAL A 28 -16.67 14.11 20.58
N GLU A 29 -15.68 14.35 19.73
CA GLU A 29 -15.62 15.53 18.88
C GLU A 29 -15.63 15.13 17.40
N GLU A 30 -16.43 15.85 16.61
CA GLU A 30 -16.41 15.73 15.18
C GLU A 30 -15.09 16.25 14.59
N THR A 31 -14.61 15.62 13.52
CA THR A 31 -13.44 16.09 12.77
C THR A 31 -13.90 16.89 11.54
N ALA A 32 -13.00 17.58 10.89
CA ALA A 32 -13.28 18.21 9.58
C ALA A 32 -13.72 17.20 8.47
N ARG A 33 -13.65 15.89 8.77
CA ARG A 33 -14.12 14.79 7.91
C ARG A 33 -15.35 14.07 8.46
N SER A 34 -15.97 14.62 9.49
CA SER A 34 -17.08 14.00 10.22
C SER A 34 -18.47 14.31 9.65
N THR A 35 -18.56 14.95 8.49
CA THR A 35 -19.89 15.22 7.90
C THR A 35 -20.66 13.91 7.74
N GLY A 36 -21.75 13.75 8.48
CA GLY A 36 -22.57 12.54 8.52
C GLY A 36 -22.10 11.46 9.48
N VAL A 37 -21.20 11.76 10.43
CA VAL A 37 -20.83 10.86 11.51
C VAL A 37 -21.53 11.29 12.79
N SER A 38 -22.15 10.35 13.48
CA SER A 38 -22.65 10.53 14.85
C SER A 38 -22.05 9.45 15.75
N ALA A 39 -21.77 9.79 16.98
CA ALA A 39 -21.35 8.83 17.97
C ALA A 39 -22.00 9.12 19.31
N ARG A 40 -22.30 8.05 20.05
CA ARG A 40 -22.82 8.12 21.43
C ARG A 40 -22.07 7.13 22.30
N ILE A 41 -21.96 7.46 23.57
CA ILE A 41 -21.50 6.51 24.58
C ILE A 41 -22.75 5.86 25.16
N SER A 42 -22.90 4.54 25.00
CA SER A 42 -24.00 3.75 25.52
C SER A 42 -23.52 2.94 26.73
N ASP A 43 -24.39 2.81 27.73
CA ASP A 43 -24.18 2.01 28.96
C ASP A 43 -22.85 2.32 29.69
N GLY A 44 -22.30 3.54 29.49
CA GLY A 44 -21.06 4.00 30.10
C GLY A 44 -19.80 3.24 29.67
N ARG A 45 -19.86 2.36 28.66
CA ARG A 45 -18.72 1.51 28.25
C ARG A 45 -18.54 1.41 26.75
N ASP A 46 -19.59 1.52 25.96
CA ASP A 46 -19.55 1.30 24.51
C ASP A 46 -19.63 2.63 23.78
N ILE A 47 -18.73 2.82 22.82
CA ILE A 47 -18.74 3.96 21.90
C ILE A 47 -19.39 3.47 20.61
N GLU A 48 -20.67 3.78 20.44
CA GLU A 48 -21.43 3.44 19.25
C GLU A 48 -21.26 4.54 18.20
N ILE A 49 -20.87 4.14 16.99
CA ILE A 49 -20.52 5.05 15.89
C ILE A 49 -21.40 4.71 14.69
N SER A 50 -22.13 5.71 14.21
CA SER A 50 -22.88 5.65 12.96
C SER A 50 -22.36 6.68 11.99
N ALA A 51 -22.12 6.27 10.75
CA ALA A 51 -21.64 7.16 9.70
C ALA A 51 -22.46 6.97 8.42
N VAL A 52 -22.86 8.08 7.81
CA VAL A 52 -23.58 8.12 6.54
C VAL A 52 -22.79 8.98 5.57
N GLY A 53 -22.34 8.41 4.48
CA GLY A 53 -21.63 9.16 3.44
C GLY A 53 -20.71 8.29 2.57
N ASN A 54 -20.40 8.78 1.39
CA ASN A 54 -19.55 8.13 0.41
C ASN A 54 -18.08 8.53 0.52
N LEU A 55 -17.66 9.10 1.66
CA LEU A 55 -16.27 9.50 1.86
C LEU A 55 -15.46 8.32 2.39
N PRO A 56 -14.34 7.98 1.78
CA PRO A 56 -13.38 7.08 2.40
C PRO A 56 -12.80 7.76 3.65
N TRP A 57 -12.69 6.99 4.74
CA TRP A 57 -12.10 7.44 6.00
C TRP A 57 -12.81 8.65 6.63
N ILE A 58 -14.04 8.41 7.06
CA ILE A 58 -14.79 9.31 7.93
C ILE A 58 -14.44 8.96 9.38
N GLY A 59 -14.21 9.97 10.23
CA GLY A 59 -13.74 9.70 11.57
C GLY A 59 -14.20 10.71 12.63
N LEU A 60 -13.95 10.33 13.86
CA LEU A 60 -14.21 11.15 15.04
C LEU A 60 -12.98 11.15 15.97
N HIS A 61 -12.93 12.12 16.86
CA HIS A 61 -11.97 12.19 17.94
C HIS A 61 -12.61 11.80 19.27
N LEU A 62 -11.93 10.97 20.04
CA LEU A 62 -12.16 10.80 21.47
C LEU A 62 -11.13 11.61 22.23
N LYS A 63 -11.56 12.41 23.17
CA LYS A 63 -10.70 13.26 23.98
C LYS A 63 -11.06 13.15 25.47
N PRO A 64 -10.11 13.41 26.38
CA PRO A 64 -10.43 13.52 27.80
C PRO A 64 -11.37 14.71 28.06
N LEU A 65 -12.27 14.57 29.04
CA LEU A 65 -13.21 15.64 29.42
C LEU A 65 -12.50 16.87 30.01
N ASP A 66 -11.48 16.62 30.80
CA ASP A 66 -10.75 17.64 31.57
C ASP A 66 -9.67 18.39 30.77
N LYS A 67 -9.50 18.06 29.49
CA LYS A 67 -8.46 18.59 28.60
C LYS A 67 -7.03 18.23 28.97
N THR A 68 -6.79 17.48 30.05
CA THR A 68 -5.50 16.86 30.31
C THR A 68 -5.32 15.67 29.37
N GLY A 69 -4.09 15.27 29.10
CA GLY A 69 -3.83 14.04 28.33
C GLY A 69 -3.95 12.82 29.24
N TRP A 70 -4.12 11.66 28.61
CA TRP A 70 -3.92 10.38 29.30
C TRP A 70 -2.45 10.01 29.33
N ASP A 71 -1.96 9.55 30.49
CA ASP A 71 -0.64 8.97 30.62
C ASP A 71 -0.69 7.46 30.37
N LEU A 72 -0.18 7.04 29.24
CA LEU A 72 -0.09 5.63 28.83
C LEU A 72 1.35 5.11 28.86
N SER A 73 2.29 5.84 29.45
CA SER A 73 3.71 5.54 29.42
C SER A 73 4.08 4.21 30.12
N ALA A 74 3.24 3.74 31.04
CA ALA A 74 3.42 2.46 31.72
C ALA A 74 2.82 1.25 31.00
N PHE A 75 2.10 1.45 29.90
CA PHE A 75 1.37 0.39 29.20
C PHE A 75 2.04 -0.02 27.90
N ARG A 76 1.97 -1.30 27.57
CA ARG A 76 2.57 -1.85 26.36
C ARG A 76 1.60 -1.88 25.17
N TYR A 77 0.31 -2.00 25.44
CA TYR A 77 -0.72 -2.20 24.43
C TYR A 77 -1.93 -1.31 24.65
N LEU A 78 -2.59 -0.96 23.55
CA LEU A 78 -3.99 -0.52 23.51
C LEU A 78 -4.84 -1.70 23.05
N GLU A 79 -5.91 -2.01 23.78
CA GLU A 79 -6.86 -3.09 23.47
C GLU A 79 -8.28 -2.55 23.39
N CYS A 80 -9.07 -3.14 22.52
CA CYS A 80 -10.52 -2.92 22.47
C CYS A 80 -11.22 -4.09 21.78
N GLU A 81 -12.54 -4.12 21.88
CA GLU A 81 -13.39 -4.92 20.99
C GLU A 81 -14.06 -4.00 19.98
N ALA A 82 -14.04 -4.38 18.71
CA ALA A 82 -14.76 -3.71 17.65
C ALA A 82 -15.90 -4.58 17.16
N VAL A 83 -17.11 -4.03 17.04
CA VAL A 83 -18.33 -4.74 16.67
C VAL A 83 -18.97 -4.08 15.46
N ASN A 84 -19.21 -4.82 14.38
CA ASN A 84 -19.96 -4.33 13.23
C ASN A 84 -21.45 -4.69 13.38
N HIS A 85 -22.32 -3.70 13.57
CA HIS A 85 -23.77 -3.90 13.75
C HIS A 85 -24.56 -3.99 12.44
N ARG A 86 -23.90 -3.89 11.31
CA ARG A 86 -24.59 -4.00 10.02
C ARG A 86 -24.99 -5.46 9.75
N LYS A 87 -26.15 -5.62 9.10
CA LYS A 87 -26.59 -6.92 8.59
C LYS A 87 -25.84 -7.34 7.33
N ASN A 88 -25.36 -6.39 6.57
CA ASN A 88 -24.65 -6.61 5.30
C ASN A 88 -23.48 -5.62 5.16
N GLY A 89 -22.41 -6.06 4.51
CA GLY A 89 -21.23 -5.27 4.18
C GLY A 89 -20.22 -5.15 5.32
N PHE A 90 -18.97 -5.12 4.93
CA PHE A 90 -17.84 -4.92 5.85
C PHE A 90 -17.82 -3.50 6.42
N CYS A 91 -17.19 -3.37 7.57
CA CYS A 91 -16.80 -2.11 8.16
C CYS A 91 -15.27 -2.12 8.39
N GLY A 92 -14.53 -1.30 7.67
CA GLY A 92 -13.12 -1.06 7.96
C GLY A 92 -12.98 -0.02 9.05
N VAL A 93 -12.16 -0.28 10.07
CA VAL A 93 -11.89 0.63 11.18
C VAL A 93 -10.39 0.84 11.33
N ALA A 94 -9.97 2.10 11.42
CA ALA A 94 -8.58 2.50 11.66
C ALA A 94 -8.46 3.33 12.93
N PHE A 95 -7.38 3.12 13.66
CA PHE A 95 -7.10 3.73 14.94
C PHE A 95 -5.86 4.60 14.86
N TYR A 96 -5.92 5.77 15.47
CA TYR A 96 -4.83 6.73 15.60
C TYR A 96 -4.77 7.26 17.02
N MET A 97 -3.56 7.56 17.49
CA MET A 97 -3.28 8.18 18.77
C MET A 97 -2.42 9.42 18.52
N ASN A 98 -2.82 10.60 18.97
CA ASN A 98 -2.16 11.87 18.65
C ASN A 98 -1.82 12.01 17.15
N ASP A 99 -2.78 11.60 16.26
CA ASP A 99 -2.65 11.52 14.80
C ASP A 99 -1.60 10.52 14.27
N GLN A 100 -0.95 9.75 15.14
CA GLN A 100 -0.10 8.64 14.73
C GLN A 100 -0.93 7.38 14.53
N PHE A 101 -0.72 6.73 13.39
CA PHE A 101 -1.44 5.51 13.03
C PHE A 101 -1.02 4.35 13.96
N LEU A 102 -2.01 3.69 14.58
CA LEU A 102 -1.82 2.50 15.38
C LEU A 102 -2.03 1.21 14.58
N GLY A 103 -3.13 1.16 13.84
CA GLY A 103 -3.48 0.00 13.04
C GLY A 103 -4.90 0.08 12.51
N ARG A 104 -5.30 -0.93 11.75
CA ARG A 104 -6.65 -1.03 11.15
C ARG A 104 -7.10 -2.46 11.04
N THR A 105 -8.42 -2.65 10.95
CA THR A 105 -9.05 -3.94 10.73
C THR A 105 -10.25 -3.82 9.81
N ALA A 106 -10.72 -4.95 9.30
CA ALA A 106 -12.03 -5.08 8.66
C ALA A 106 -12.90 -6.01 9.51
N LEU A 107 -14.16 -5.62 9.67
CA LEU A 107 -15.17 -6.36 10.41
C LEU A 107 -16.27 -6.79 9.45
N ARG A 108 -16.69 -8.03 9.53
CA ARG A 108 -17.85 -8.58 8.81
C ARG A 108 -19.16 -8.11 9.41
N PRO A 109 -20.28 -8.29 8.70
CA PRO A 109 -21.60 -8.09 9.26
C PRO A 109 -21.77 -8.92 10.55
N GLY A 110 -22.14 -8.27 11.65
CA GLY A 110 -22.34 -8.90 12.95
C GLY A 110 -21.08 -9.37 13.68
N GLU A 111 -19.89 -9.17 13.12
CA GLU A 111 -18.65 -9.62 13.76
C GLU A 111 -18.26 -8.76 14.95
N THR A 112 -17.82 -9.45 16.02
CA THR A 112 -17.08 -8.87 17.14
C THR A 112 -15.63 -9.33 17.08
N LYS A 113 -14.68 -8.39 17.08
CA LYS A 113 -13.26 -8.68 16.99
C LYS A 113 -12.47 -8.00 18.09
N LYS A 114 -11.67 -8.78 18.83
CA LYS A 114 -10.71 -8.25 19.80
C LYS A 114 -9.50 -7.71 19.06
N LEU A 115 -9.11 -6.50 19.38
CA LEU A 115 -7.98 -5.79 18.78
C LEU A 115 -6.94 -5.48 19.85
N ARG A 116 -5.67 -5.61 19.47
CA ARG A 116 -4.53 -5.23 20.31
C ARG A 116 -3.51 -4.53 19.44
N PHE A 117 -3.13 -3.32 19.83
CA PHE A 117 -2.12 -2.52 19.15
C PHE A 117 -0.95 -2.28 20.08
N LYS A 118 0.27 -2.53 19.60
CA LYS A 118 1.49 -2.19 20.35
C LYS A 118 1.67 -0.67 20.37
N LEU A 119 1.87 -0.12 21.54
CA LEU A 119 2.24 1.27 21.71
C LEU A 119 3.74 1.45 21.41
N ASN A 120 4.05 2.29 20.44
CA ASN A 120 5.41 2.68 20.12
C ASN A 120 5.79 3.90 20.94
N HIS A 121 6.44 3.66 22.06
CA HIS A 121 6.77 4.69 23.03
C HIS A 121 7.88 5.61 22.53
N GLN A 122 7.70 6.89 22.81
CA GLN A 122 8.77 7.88 22.80
C GLN A 122 9.19 8.14 24.24
N ALA A 123 10.35 7.68 24.63
CA ALA A 123 10.85 7.87 25.98
C ALA A 123 11.51 9.26 26.13
N PRO A 124 11.08 10.08 27.12
CA PRO A 124 11.78 11.32 27.46
C PRO A 124 13.21 11.01 27.92
N GLY A 125 14.15 11.90 27.60
CA GLY A 125 15.51 11.84 28.14
C GLY A 125 16.49 10.87 27.47
N ARG A 126 16.08 10.14 26.43
CA ARG A 126 17.04 9.36 25.61
C ARG A 126 17.87 10.28 24.72
N PHE A 127 19.08 9.84 24.40
CA PHE A 127 19.94 10.52 23.43
C PHE A 127 19.28 10.51 22.04
N ASP A 128 19.63 11.49 21.20
CA ASP A 128 19.22 11.50 19.81
C ASP A 128 20.20 10.67 18.96
N PRO A 129 19.78 9.55 18.37
CA PRO A 129 20.62 8.75 17.49
C PRO A 129 20.97 9.45 16.18
N GLY A 130 20.29 10.54 15.83
CA GLY A 130 20.41 11.20 14.54
C GLY A 130 19.82 10.35 13.41
N PHE A 131 18.64 9.79 13.60
CA PHE A 131 17.93 9.05 12.55
C PHE A 131 17.69 9.92 11.32
N PRO A 132 17.67 9.33 10.11
CA PRO A 132 17.22 10.04 8.91
C PRO A 132 15.83 10.68 9.11
N ALA A 133 15.69 11.96 8.73
CA ALA A 133 14.52 12.78 9.05
C ALA A 133 13.16 12.29 8.49
N ARG A 134 13.16 11.34 7.56
CA ARG A 134 11.94 10.87 6.88
C ARG A 134 11.54 9.44 7.20
N LEU A 135 12.17 8.80 8.18
CA LEU A 135 11.83 7.43 8.54
C LEU A 135 10.36 7.31 8.91
N THR A 136 9.68 6.30 8.38
CA THR A 136 8.29 5.98 8.75
C THR A 136 8.19 5.38 10.15
N GLY A 137 9.25 4.73 10.64
CA GLY A 137 9.34 4.22 11.99
C GLY A 137 10.75 4.32 12.55
N VAL A 138 10.85 4.33 13.87
CA VAL A 138 12.10 4.23 14.65
C VAL A 138 11.92 3.19 15.76
N PRO A 139 13.00 2.68 16.37
CA PRO A 139 12.89 1.73 17.47
C PRO A 139 12.08 2.32 18.63
N ASP A 140 11.45 1.43 19.38
CA ASP A 140 10.68 1.77 20.56
C ASP A 140 11.55 2.54 21.57
N GLY A 141 11.00 3.62 22.13
CA GLY A 141 11.69 4.49 23.09
C GLY A 141 12.48 5.65 22.46
N PHE A 142 12.60 5.78 21.16
CA PHE A 142 13.27 6.92 20.51
C PHE A 142 12.26 7.89 19.88
N ARG A 143 12.68 9.17 19.76
CA ARG A 143 11.90 10.19 19.05
C ARG A 143 11.99 10.00 17.55
N GLY A 144 10.88 10.19 16.87
CA GLY A 144 10.79 10.18 15.40
C GLY A 144 9.87 9.09 14.86
N GLY A 145 9.74 9.03 13.55
CA GLY A 145 8.85 8.11 12.87
C GLY A 145 7.41 8.25 13.35
N ARG A 146 6.79 7.12 13.71
CA ARG A 146 5.44 7.04 14.27
C ARG A 146 5.41 6.69 15.75
N ASN A 147 6.51 6.92 16.48
CA ASN A 147 6.52 6.76 17.92
C ASN A 147 5.68 7.86 18.57
N ILE A 148 4.98 7.50 19.63
CA ILE A 148 3.96 8.33 20.26
C ILE A 148 4.50 8.84 21.60
N ASP A 149 4.26 10.11 21.90
CA ASP A 149 4.39 10.59 23.27
C ASP A 149 3.23 10.00 24.09
N THR A 150 3.51 8.86 24.70
CA THR A 150 2.51 8.10 25.47
C THR A 150 2.31 8.66 26.87
N ALA A 151 3.15 9.59 27.35
CA ALA A 151 2.94 10.31 28.60
C ALA A 151 1.88 11.42 28.45
N ASN A 152 1.58 11.84 27.23
CA ASN A 152 0.60 12.89 26.97
C ASN A 152 -0.24 12.59 25.72
N VAL A 153 -1.19 11.67 25.86
CA VAL A 153 -2.12 11.32 24.79
C VAL A 153 -3.35 12.21 24.88
N THR A 154 -3.46 13.18 23.98
CA THR A 154 -4.53 14.19 24.00
C THR A 154 -5.76 13.79 23.20
N ARG A 155 -5.64 12.78 22.31
CA ARG A 155 -6.76 12.29 21.50
C ARG A 155 -6.52 10.92 20.91
N PHE A 156 -7.61 10.15 20.76
CA PHE A 156 -7.74 9.06 19.81
C PHE A 156 -8.55 9.53 18.61
N ARG A 157 -8.18 9.09 17.42
CA ARG A 157 -9.00 9.24 16.23
C ARG A 157 -9.38 7.84 15.74
N ILE A 158 -10.67 7.65 15.52
CA ILE A 158 -11.24 6.42 14.95
C ILE A 158 -11.79 6.80 13.59
N GLU A 159 -11.32 6.15 12.55
CA GLU A 159 -11.81 6.35 11.18
C GLU A 159 -12.46 5.08 10.67
N THR A 160 -13.52 5.22 9.90
CA THR A 160 -14.16 4.09 9.22
C THR A 160 -14.07 4.26 7.71
N PHE A 161 -13.83 3.14 7.05
CA PHE A 161 -13.97 3.00 5.63
C PHE A 161 -15.14 2.04 5.36
N ALA A 162 -16.29 2.62 5.12
CA ALA A 162 -17.49 1.91 4.69
C ALA A 162 -18.32 2.83 3.81
N PRO A 163 -18.42 2.60 2.50
CA PRO A 163 -19.31 3.37 1.65
C PRO A 163 -20.77 3.14 2.07
N GLY A 164 -21.52 4.21 2.10
CA GLY A 164 -22.93 4.22 2.40
C GLY A 164 -23.27 4.43 3.85
N LYS A 165 -23.26 3.41 4.68
CA LYS A 165 -23.63 3.50 6.11
C LYS A 165 -22.72 2.61 6.93
N ALA A 166 -21.90 3.17 7.81
CA ALA A 166 -21.21 2.43 8.85
C ALA A 166 -22.06 2.44 10.13
N HIS A 167 -22.13 1.31 10.81
CA HIS A 167 -22.70 1.21 12.15
C HIS A 167 -21.88 0.18 12.92
N PHE A 168 -21.08 0.65 13.87
CA PHE A 168 -20.17 -0.19 14.65
C PHE A 168 -19.96 0.37 16.04
N SER A 169 -19.51 -0.48 16.98
CA SER A 169 -19.11 -0.06 18.32
C SER A 169 -17.64 -0.37 18.59
N ILE A 170 -17.04 0.47 19.43
CA ILE A 170 -15.77 0.19 20.11
C ILE A 170 -16.10 -0.02 21.59
N ARG A 171 -15.78 -1.22 22.08
CA ARG A 171 -16.05 -1.64 23.46
C ARG A 171 -14.74 -1.88 24.20
N GLU A 172 -14.80 -1.81 25.52
CA GLU A 172 -13.68 -2.15 26.40
C GLU A 172 -12.35 -1.50 26.00
N LEU A 173 -12.38 -0.24 25.52
CA LEU A 173 -11.15 0.47 25.21
C LEU A 173 -10.30 0.61 26.48
N ARG A 174 -9.11 0.00 26.46
CA ARG A 174 -8.20 -0.03 27.60
C ARG A 174 -6.74 -0.04 27.19
N ALA A 175 -5.87 0.47 28.05
CA ALA A 175 -4.44 0.21 27.98
C ALA A 175 -4.11 -1.05 28.78
N SER A 176 -3.17 -1.87 28.31
CA SER A 176 -2.83 -3.14 28.94
C SER A 176 -1.35 -3.49 28.83
N GLY A 177 -0.95 -4.49 29.60
CA GLY A 177 0.45 -4.95 29.67
C GLY A 177 1.39 -3.90 30.25
N HIS A 178 2.41 -4.35 30.97
CA HIS A 178 3.40 -3.45 31.54
C HIS A 178 4.47 -3.14 30.49
N TYR A 179 4.74 -1.85 30.29
CA TYR A 179 5.87 -1.37 29.48
C TYR A 179 7.03 -1.00 30.40
N THR A 180 8.13 -1.71 30.23
CA THR A 180 9.41 -1.32 30.81
C THR A 180 10.28 -0.84 29.67
N PRO A 181 10.76 0.42 29.68
CA PRO A 181 11.74 0.87 28.71
C PRO A 181 12.93 -0.08 28.71
N PRO A 182 13.43 -0.51 27.55
CA PRO A 182 14.60 -1.37 27.50
C PRO A 182 15.75 -0.74 28.30
N ARG A 183 16.21 -1.38 29.38
CA ARG A 183 17.34 -0.90 30.20
C ARG A 183 18.65 -0.91 29.43
N GLU A 184 18.71 -1.75 28.39
CA GLU A 184 19.91 -2.08 27.64
C GLU A 184 20.29 -1.05 26.58
N VAL A 185 19.40 -0.10 26.26
CA VAL A 185 19.64 0.88 25.17
C VAL A 185 19.53 2.30 25.68
N LEU A 186 20.27 2.63 26.71
CA LEU A 186 20.22 3.96 27.35
C LEU A 186 21.35 4.89 26.92
N THR A 187 22.46 4.35 26.40
CA THR A 187 23.64 5.12 25.98
C THR A 187 23.90 4.93 24.48
N PRO A 188 24.61 5.88 23.81
CA PRO A 188 25.04 5.67 22.45
C PRO A 188 25.87 4.39 22.24
N ASN A 189 26.74 4.04 23.22
CA ASN A 189 27.58 2.87 23.10
C ASN A 189 26.81 1.55 23.16
N ASP A 190 25.67 1.52 23.85
CA ASP A 190 24.81 0.32 23.92
C ASP A 190 23.96 0.18 22.69
N PHE A 191 23.63 1.31 21.98
CA PHE A 191 22.77 1.31 20.82
C PHE A 191 23.52 1.08 19.52
N PHE A 192 24.71 1.62 19.38
CA PHE A 192 25.49 1.54 18.13
C PHE A 192 26.58 0.46 18.17
N PRO A 193 26.74 -0.30 17.09
CA PRO A 193 25.89 -0.39 15.91
C PRO A 193 24.55 -1.05 16.25
N CYS A 194 23.49 -0.71 15.51
CA CYS A 194 22.17 -1.31 15.71
C CYS A 194 21.67 -2.14 14.52
N ILE A 195 22.42 -2.19 13.43
CA ILE A 195 22.13 -2.99 12.24
C ILE A 195 23.37 -3.86 11.98
N ASP A 196 23.14 -5.18 11.94
CA ASP A 196 24.21 -6.16 11.73
C ASP A 196 24.72 -6.18 10.27
N ARG A 197 25.73 -6.98 10.00
CA ARG A 197 26.32 -7.17 8.67
C ARG A 197 25.37 -7.76 7.63
N TYR A 198 24.21 -8.28 8.04
CA TYR A 198 23.17 -8.82 7.17
C TYR A 198 22.01 -7.86 6.95
N GLY A 199 22.02 -6.70 7.59
CA GLY A 199 20.97 -5.68 7.52
C GLY A 199 19.83 -5.86 8.50
N GLN A 200 19.98 -6.74 9.50
CA GLN A 200 19.01 -7.05 10.53
C GLN A 200 19.19 -6.14 11.77
N TYR A 201 18.09 -5.82 12.47
CA TYR A 201 18.16 -5.09 13.72
C TYR A 201 18.81 -5.94 14.82
N ILE A 202 19.86 -5.44 15.47
CA ILE A 202 20.66 -6.20 16.44
C ILE A 202 19.87 -6.43 17.72
N HIS A 203 19.15 -5.44 18.22
CA HIS A 203 18.51 -5.44 19.53
C HIS A 203 17.14 -6.15 19.58
N GLN A 204 16.86 -7.04 18.63
CA GLN A 204 15.66 -7.88 18.62
C GLN A 204 16.02 -9.28 18.10
N GLU A 205 15.49 -10.32 18.76
CA GLU A 205 15.62 -11.71 18.33
C GLU A 205 14.33 -12.25 17.74
N TRP A 206 14.45 -13.14 16.74
CA TRP A 206 13.39 -13.94 16.17
C TRP A 206 13.92 -15.26 15.64
N LYS A 207 13.04 -16.21 15.43
CA LYS A 207 13.38 -17.60 15.12
C LYS A 207 14.25 -17.77 13.87
N GLU A 208 13.98 -17.00 12.80
CA GLU A 208 14.64 -17.10 11.50
C GLU A 208 15.82 -16.12 11.33
N LYS A 209 16.22 -15.42 12.41
CA LYS A 209 17.34 -14.47 12.37
C LYS A 209 18.63 -15.16 11.96
N ILE A 210 19.36 -14.56 11.04
CA ILE A 210 20.66 -15.05 10.58
C ILE A 210 21.75 -14.57 11.52
N HIS A 211 22.51 -15.46 12.08
CA HIS A 211 23.65 -15.17 12.96
C HIS A 211 24.98 -15.44 12.26
N THR A 212 25.02 -16.43 11.36
CA THR A 212 26.23 -16.84 10.66
C THR A 212 25.97 -17.06 9.17
N ASP A 213 27.03 -17.03 8.35
CA ASP A 213 26.95 -17.32 6.93
C ASP A 213 26.44 -18.76 6.65
N SER A 214 26.64 -19.69 7.59
CA SER A 214 26.14 -21.07 7.44
C SER A 214 24.63 -21.18 7.53
N ASP A 215 23.97 -20.24 8.22
CA ASP A 215 22.51 -20.26 8.40
C ASP A 215 21.77 -20.02 7.09
N PHE A 216 22.34 -19.22 6.18
CA PHE A 216 21.78 -19.06 4.82
C PHE A 216 21.65 -20.40 4.07
N ARG A 217 22.67 -21.25 4.16
CA ARG A 217 22.67 -22.56 3.48
C ARG A 217 21.71 -23.54 4.13
N LYS A 218 21.66 -23.54 5.48
CA LYS A 218 20.69 -24.37 6.22
C LYS A 218 19.25 -23.98 5.89
N ASN A 219 18.96 -22.68 5.87
CA ASN A 219 17.62 -22.17 5.54
C ASN A 219 17.24 -22.52 4.09
N LEU A 220 18.17 -22.39 3.12
CA LEU A 220 17.91 -22.81 1.73
C LEU A 220 17.59 -24.30 1.65
N GLN A 221 18.41 -25.17 2.23
CA GLN A 221 18.20 -26.62 2.21
C GLN A 221 16.87 -27.02 2.87
N MET A 222 16.53 -26.38 3.99
CA MET A 222 15.24 -26.64 4.64
C MET A 222 14.06 -26.22 3.77
N GLU A 223 14.15 -25.07 3.13
CA GLU A 223 13.11 -24.56 2.26
C GLU A 223 12.97 -25.42 0.99
N GLU A 224 14.07 -25.82 0.36
CA GLU A 224 14.06 -26.71 -0.80
C GLU A 224 13.33 -28.04 -0.56
N ARG A 225 13.44 -28.58 0.68
CA ARG A 225 12.75 -29.83 1.08
C ARG A 225 11.26 -29.64 1.34
N THR A 226 10.81 -28.43 1.59
CA THR A 226 9.43 -28.12 1.99
C THR A 226 8.58 -27.53 0.88
N LEU A 227 9.20 -27.11 -0.24
CA LEU A 227 8.46 -26.61 -1.41
C LEU A 227 7.59 -27.70 -2.03
N ARG A 228 6.31 -27.37 -2.21
CA ARG A 228 5.30 -28.25 -2.78
C ARG A 228 5.19 -28.07 -4.31
N SER A 229 4.38 -28.91 -4.92
CA SER A 229 3.98 -28.77 -6.34
C SER A 229 3.21 -27.47 -6.59
N PRO A 230 3.17 -26.99 -7.84
CA PRO A 230 2.28 -25.88 -8.22
C PRO A 230 0.83 -26.10 -7.79
N VAL A 231 0.03 -25.03 -7.78
CA VAL A 231 -1.41 -25.14 -7.48
C VAL A 231 -2.08 -26.05 -8.51
N PRO A 232 -2.70 -27.17 -8.09
CA PRO A 232 -3.20 -28.19 -9.03
C PRO A 232 -4.31 -27.70 -9.97
N ALA A 233 -5.04 -26.66 -9.55
CA ALA A 233 -6.14 -26.09 -10.34
C ALA A 233 -5.67 -25.17 -11.49
N TRP A 234 -4.36 -24.95 -11.66
CA TRP A 234 -3.80 -24.00 -12.61
C TRP A 234 -3.08 -24.67 -13.77
N ASN A 235 -3.29 -24.12 -14.98
CA ASN A 235 -2.52 -24.48 -16.16
C ASN A 235 -1.10 -23.85 -16.14
N GLN A 236 -0.35 -24.03 -17.23
CA GLN A 236 1.00 -23.48 -17.36
C GLN A 236 1.09 -21.95 -17.18
N PHE A 237 0.06 -21.20 -17.52
CA PHE A 237 0.00 -19.74 -17.31
C PHE A 237 -0.53 -19.34 -15.93
N GLY A 238 -1.05 -20.28 -15.14
CA GLY A 238 -1.73 -20.01 -13.88
C GLY A 238 -3.22 -19.68 -14.05
N GLY A 239 -3.81 -19.95 -15.21
CA GLY A 239 -5.25 -19.88 -15.47
C GLY A 239 -5.98 -21.09 -14.90
N TRP A 240 -7.30 -21.00 -14.80
CA TRP A 240 -8.16 -22.04 -14.22
C TRP A 240 -8.32 -23.25 -15.14
N GLU A 241 -7.51 -24.28 -14.95
CA GLU A 241 -7.43 -25.46 -15.83
C GLU A 241 -8.77 -26.21 -15.94
N SER A 242 -9.45 -26.45 -14.80
CA SER A 242 -10.74 -27.13 -14.78
C SER A 242 -11.94 -26.21 -15.06
N GLY A 243 -11.69 -24.95 -15.31
CA GLY A 243 -12.71 -23.94 -15.56
C GLY A 243 -13.20 -23.93 -17.03
N PRO A 244 -14.05 -22.93 -17.36
CA PRO A 244 -14.54 -22.77 -18.72
C PRO A 244 -13.40 -22.56 -19.72
N GLN A 245 -13.55 -23.19 -20.90
CA GLN A 245 -12.69 -22.96 -22.04
C GLN A 245 -13.33 -21.92 -22.96
N LEU A 246 -12.68 -20.77 -23.10
CA LEU A 246 -13.03 -19.71 -24.04
C LEU A 246 -12.11 -19.80 -25.27
N LYS A 247 -12.30 -18.89 -26.22
CA LYS A 247 -11.45 -18.81 -27.42
C LYS A 247 -10.00 -18.52 -27.03
N ALA A 248 -9.09 -19.43 -27.36
CA ALA A 248 -7.65 -19.18 -27.26
C ALA A 248 -7.21 -18.20 -28.35
N THR A 249 -6.42 -17.17 -27.96
CA THR A 249 -5.91 -16.15 -28.89
C THR A 249 -4.39 -16.12 -28.96
N GLY A 250 -3.71 -16.89 -28.11
CA GLY A 250 -2.26 -16.87 -27.98
C GLY A 250 -1.73 -15.70 -27.13
N PHE A 251 -2.59 -14.80 -26.64
CA PHE A 251 -2.23 -13.65 -25.84
C PHE A 251 -3.26 -13.39 -24.75
N PHE A 252 -2.85 -12.67 -23.71
CA PHE A 252 -3.78 -12.21 -22.68
C PHE A 252 -4.77 -11.19 -23.23
N ARG A 253 -6.03 -11.31 -22.80
CA ARG A 253 -7.12 -10.39 -23.13
C ARG A 253 -8.09 -10.27 -21.95
N THR A 254 -9.05 -9.37 -22.03
CA THR A 254 -10.11 -9.21 -21.04
C THR A 254 -11.44 -9.66 -21.60
N GLU A 255 -12.27 -10.30 -20.77
CA GLU A 255 -13.63 -10.70 -21.13
C GLU A 255 -14.53 -10.75 -19.91
N LYS A 256 -15.81 -10.43 -20.10
CA LYS A 256 -16.81 -10.55 -19.05
C LYS A 256 -17.50 -11.90 -19.14
N TYR A 257 -17.35 -12.70 -18.09
CA TYR A 257 -17.94 -14.03 -18.01
C TYR A 257 -18.87 -14.12 -16.79
N ARG A 258 -20.14 -14.48 -17.00
CA ARG A 258 -21.19 -14.58 -15.95
C ARG A 258 -21.24 -13.36 -15.04
N GLY A 259 -21.20 -12.16 -15.63
CA GLY A 259 -21.34 -10.90 -14.92
C GLY A 259 -20.05 -10.36 -14.25
N LYS A 260 -18.94 -11.10 -14.29
CA LYS A 260 -17.66 -10.69 -13.75
C LYS A 260 -16.59 -10.55 -14.83
N TRP A 261 -15.71 -9.54 -14.70
CA TRP A 261 -14.56 -9.37 -15.58
C TRP A 261 -13.45 -10.36 -15.23
N TYR A 262 -12.78 -10.87 -16.25
CA TYR A 262 -11.61 -11.74 -16.14
C TYR A 262 -10.52 -11.30 -17.11
N LEU A 263 -9.28 -11.59 -16.77
CA LEU A 263 -8.25 -11.83 -17.77
C LEU A 263 -8.50 -13.22 -18.33
N ILE A 264 -8.22 -13.37 -19.62
CA ILE A 264 -8.20 -14.68 -20.30
C ILE A 264 -6.76 -14.94 -20.71
N ASP A 265 -6.23 -16.08 -20.35
CA ASP A 265 -4.86 -16.45 -20.68
C ASP A 265 -4.69 -16.82 -22.16
N PRO A 266 -3.46 -16.98 -22.67
CA PRO A 266 -3.21 -17.31 -24.07
C PRO A 266 -3.89 -18.59 -24.54
N SER A 267 -4.14 -19.55 -23.65
CA SER A 267 -4.82 -20.81 -23.93
C SER A 267 -6.35 -20.73 -23.89
N GLY A 268 -6.92 -19.58 -23.48
CA GLY A 268 -8.36 -19.35 -23.40
C GLY A 268 -8.96 -19.68 -22.03
N ARG A 269 -8.16 -19.86 -20.98
CA ARG A 269 -8.67 -20.12 -19.63
C ARG A 269 -8.91 -18.82 -18.87
N LEU A 270 -9.88 -18.83 -17.98
CA LEU A 270 -10.12 -17.73 -17.05
C LEU A 270 -8.88 -17.56 -16.15
N PHE A 271 -8.42 -16.32 -16.04
CA PHE A 271 -7.21 -15.96 -15.28
C PHE A 271 -7.50 -14.82 -14.32
N PHE A 272 -7.03 -14.96 -13.08
CA PHE A 272 -7.02 -13.89 -12.08
C PHE A 272 -5.57 -13.63 -11.66
N SER A 273 -5.06 -12.43 -11.98
CA SER A 273 -3.64 -12.12 -11.78
C SER A 273 -3.28 -11.98 -10.30
N ARG A 274 -2.37 -12.83 -9.83
CA ARG A 274 -1.83 -12.84 -8.46
C ARG A 274 -0.34 -12.56 -8.51
N GLY A 275 0.01 -11.27 -8.37
CA GLY A 275 1.38 -10.83 -8.63
C GLY A 275 2.19 -10.55 -7.37
N ILE A 276 3.52 -10.66 -7.51
CA ILE A 276 4.51 -10.17 -6.56
C ILE A 276 5.31 -9.07 -7.23
N ASN A 277 5.27 -7.85 -6.67
CA ASN A 277 6.08 -6.74 -7.15
C ASN A 277 7.53 -6.84 -6.68
N SER A 278 8.44 -6.32 -7.49
CA SER A 278 9.86 -6.19 -7.18
C SER A 278 10.59 -7.51 -6.92
N ILE A 279 10.33 -8.54 -7.75
CA ILE A 279 11.15 -9.75 -7.75
C ILE A 279 12.49 -9.39 -8.38
N ARG A 280 13.45 -9.03 -7.56
CA ARG A 280 14.77 -8.56 -8.00
C ARG A 280 15.85 -8.91 -6.97
N TYR A 281 17.07 -8.99 -7.45
CA TYR A 281 18.27 -9.30 -6.67
C TYR A 281 19.14 -8.06 -6.40
N SER A 282 18.70 -6.89 -6.83
CA SER A 282 19.39 -5.62 -6.61
C SER A 282 19.06 -5.03 -5.24
N ASP A 283 20.04 -4.37 -4.64
CA ASP A 283 19.87 -3.73 -3.35
C ASP A 283 18.87 -2.57 -3.38
N VAL A 284 18.10 -2.47 -2.33
CA VAL A 284 17.48 -1.22 -1.90
C VAL A 284 18.47 -0.51 -0.99
N LEU A 285 19.08 0.58 -1.50
CA LEU A 285 20.12 1.29 -0.77
C LEU A 285 19.55 2.11 0.39
N THR A 286 20.22 2.04 1.54
CA THR A 286 19.89 2.73 2.79
C THR A 286 21.08 3.56 3.30
N GLY A 287 20.85 4.42 4.30
CA GLY A 287 21.88 5.25 4.89
C GLY A 287 22.22 6.50 4.09
N GLY A 288 23.42 7.01 4.24
CA GLY A 288 23.94 8.24 3.64
C GLY A 288 25.11 8.78 4.45
N THR A 289 25.49 10.05 4.25
CA THR A 289 26.56 10.70 5.00
C THR A 289 26.26 10.65 6.50
N GLY A 290 27.23 10.16 7.31
CA GLY A 290 27.10 10.04 8.75
C GLY A 290 26.32 8.80 9.25
N ALA A 291 25.75 7.98 8.36
CA ALA A 291 24.98 6.79 8.75
C ALA A 291 25.86 5.60 9.18
N GLY A 292 27.19 5.66 8.99
CA GLY A 292 28.11 4.53 9.29
C GLY A 292 28.02 3.99 10.72
N LYS A 293 27.71 4.83 11.69
CA LYS A 293 27.56 4.44 13.08
C LYS A 293 26.42 3.44 13.35
N PHE A 294 25.42 3.42 12.49
CA PHE A 294 24.27 2.50 12.64
C PHE A 294 24.60 1.05 12.26
N PHE A 295 25.63 0.83 11.46
CA PHE A 295 25.91 -0.46 10.84
C PHE A 295 27.13 -1.14 11.42
N GLU A 296 27.02 -2.43 11.68
CA GLU A 296 28.16 -3.30 12.00
C GLU A 296 29.01 -3.53 10.76
N GLY A 297 30.33 -3.25 10.87
CA GLY A 297 31.26 -3.40 9.76
C GLY A 297 31.31 -2.22 8.78
N LYS A 298 32.34 -2.21 7.93
CA LYS A 298 32.66 -1.03 7.08
C LYS A 298 32.33 -1.20 5.60
N SER A 299 31.35 -2.00 5.24
CA SER A 299 30.99 -2.17 3.81
C SER A 299 30.12 -1.02 3.33
N THR A 300 30.71 0.13 3.04
CA THR A 300 30.01 1.24 2.41
C THR A 300 30.07 1.11 0.89
N ARG A 301 28.91 1.16 0.22
CA ARG A 301 28.83 1.48 -1.19
C ARG A 301 28.97 3.01 -1.39
N LYS A 302 29.12 3.43 -2.66
CA LYS A 302 29.29 4.83 -3.05
C LYS A 302 28.43 5.82 -2.22
N ASN A 303 29.01 6.87 -1.72
CA ASN A 303 28.35 7.96 -0.98
C ASN A 303 27.76 7.56 0.42
N GLY A 304 28.41 6.67 1.16
CA GLY A 304 27.96 6.28 2.52
C GLY A 304 26.67 5.48 2.55
N LYS A 305 26.23 4.90 1.42
CA LYS A 305 25.05 4.05 1.33
C LYS A 305 25.43 2.58 1.49
N PHE A 306 24.52 1.81 2.05
CA PHE A 306 24.63 0.38 2.32
C PHE A 306 23.60 -0.38 1.51
N GLY A 307 23.93 -1.61 1.09
CA GLY A 307 23.01 -2.54 0.46
C GLY A 307 23.30 -3.95 0.98
N PHE A 308 22.26 -4.69 1.28
CA PHE A 308 22.37 -6.00 1.94
C PHE A 308 21.85 -7.14 1.06
N THR A 309 20.81 -6.90 0.26
CA THR A 309 20.12 -7.95 -0.51
C THR A 309 21.07 -8.74 -1.40
N SER A 310 21.90 -8.08 -2.20
CA SER A 310 22.80 -8.76 -3.14
C SER A 310 23.86 -9.62 -2.43
N GLU A 311 24.40 -9.16 -1.31
CA GLU A 311 25.40 -9.90 -0.54
C GLU A 311 24.76 -11.09 0.20
N ASN A 312 23.58 -10.91 0.78
CA ASN A 312 22.83 -11.98 1.42
C ASN A 312 22.46 -13.09 0.42
N LEU A 313 21.98 -12.70 -0.78
CA LEU A 313 21.69 -13.65 -1.86
C LEU A 313 22.94 -14.40 -2.31
N LYS A 314 24.10 -13.72 -2.38
CA LYS A 314 25.38 -14.35 -2.71
C LYS A 314 25.77 -15.40 -1.65
N LYS A 315 25.60 -15.09 -0.35
CA LYS A 315 25.84 -16.03 0.74
C LYS A 315 24.91 -17.24 0.67
N LYS A 316 23.65 -17.03 0.32
CA LYS A 316 22.63 -18.07 0.21
C LYS A 316 22.79 -18.94 -1.03
N TYR A 317 23.00 -18.34 -2.20
CA TYR A 317 22.95 -19.01 -3.50
C TYR A 317 24.33 -19.21 -4.18
N GLY A 318 25.40 -18.60 -3.66
CA GLY A 318 26.75 -18.65 -4.23
C GLY A 318 26.97 -17.64 -5.35
N GLU A 319 28.07 -17.76 -6.11
CA GLU A 319 28.48 -16.78 -7.11
C GLU A 319 27.43 -16.57 -8.22
N ASN A 320 26.75 -17.60 -8.65
CA ASN A 320 25.68 -17.53 -9.65
C ASN A 320 24.32 -17.16 -9.03
N TYR A 321 24.32 -16.39 -7.94
CA TYR A 321 23.13 -16.11 -7.13
C TYR A 321 21.96 -15.52 -7.92
N ARG A 322 22.18 -14.73 -8.95
CA ARG A 322 21.11 -14.12 -9.75
C ARG A 322 20.24 -15.16 -10.44
N GLU A 323 20.87 -16.07 -11.17
CA GLU A 323 20.17 -17.14 -11.85
C GLU A 323 19.53 -18.11 -10.87
N ARG A 324 20.27 -18.54 -9.84
CA ARG A 324 19.79 -19.47 -8.82
C ARG A 324 18.62 -18.90 -8.03
N PHE A 325 18.72 -17.64 -7.60
CA PHE A 325 17.62 -16.92 -6.97
C PHE A 325 16.40 -16.84 -7.89
N GLY A 326 16.57 -16.44 -9.16
CA GLY A 326 15.48 -16.34 -10.12
C GLY A 326 14.76 -17.69 -10.30
N ARG A 327 15.48 -18.77 -10.53
CA ARG A 327 14.91 -20.12 -10.65
C ARG A 327 14.21 -20.56 -9.36
N PHE A 328 14.79 -20.25 -8.21
CA PHE A 328 14.20 -20.60 -6.93
C PHE A 328 12.94 -19.80 -6.65
N MET A 329 12.93 -18.50 -7.01
CA MET A 329 11.73 -17.66 -6.91
C MET A 329 10.57 -18.16 -7.79
N MET A 330 10.83 -18.67 -8.98
CA MET A 330 9.77 -19.27 -9.81
C MET A 330 9.14 -20.48 -9.11
N ARG A 331 9.96 -21.32 -8.48
CA ARG A 331 9.47 -22.45 -7.66
C ARG A 331 8.69 -21.98 -6.42
N ARG A 332 9.17 -20.93 -5.72
CA ARG A 332 8.44 -20.30 -4.61
C ARG A 332 7.08 -19.77 -5.06
N MET A 333 7.03 -19.06 -6.19
CA MET A 333 5.75 -18.52 -6.71
C MET A 333 4.77 -19.66 -6.99
N ALA A 334 5.21 -20.75 -7.60
CA ALA A 334 4.38 -21.91 -7.86
C ALA A 334 3.86 -22.56 -6.58
N ASP A 335 4.72 -22.75 -5.57
CA ASP A 335 4.33 -23.29 -4.26
C ASP A 335 3.43 -22.31 -3.49
N TRP A 336 3.80 -21.04 -3.46
CA TRP A 336 3.05 -20.03 -2.68
C TRP A 336 1.71 -19.67 -3.31
N GLY A 337 1.46 -20.04 -4.57
CA GLY A 337 0.22 -19.74 -5.27
C GLY A 337 0.18 -18.33 -5.85
N PHE A 338 1.30 -17.78 -6.28
CA PHE A 338 1.38 -16.59 -7.13
C PHE A 338 1.61 -16.99 -8.58
N ASN A 339 0.90 -16.33 -9.51
CA ASN A 339 0.98 -16.67 -10.94
C ASN A 339 1.50 -15.52 -11.82
N THR A 340 1.90 -14.38 -11.24
CA THR A 340 2.31 -13.20 -12.01
C THR A 340 3.58 -12.59 -11.43
N VAL A 341 4.61 -12.44 -12.26
CA VAL A 341 5.78 -11.61 -11.96
C VAL A 341 5.35 -10.14 -12.07
N GLY A 342 5.28 -9.46 -10.92
CA GLY A 342 4.72 -8.11 -10.82
C GLY A 342 5.69 -7.01 -11.26
N ASN A 343 5.24 -5.79 -11.09
CA ASN A 343 5.97 -4.59 -11.50
C ASN A 343 7.35 -4.47 -10.82
N TRP A 344 8.31 -3.82 -11.48
CA TRP A 344 9.71 -3.62 -11.04
C TRP A 344 10.53 -4.89 -10.81
N SER A 345 10.06 -6.01 -11.27
CA SER A 345 10.84 -7.25 -11.28
C SER A 345 11.96 -7.19 -12.32
N ALA A 346 13.01 -7.97 -12.09
CA ALA A 346 14.14 -8.02 -13.02
C ALA A 346 13.73 -8.65 -14.36
N HIS A 347 14.15 -8.05 -15.46
CA HIS A 347 13.73 -8.47 -16.81
C HIS A 347 14.20 -9.88 -17.17
N ASP A 348 15.35 -10.31 -16.69
CA ASP A 348 15.85 -11.68 -16.88
C ASP A 348 14.97 -12.72 -16.18
N ILE A 349 14.36 -12.36 -15.04
CA ILE A 349 13.35 -13.20 -14.37
C ILE A 349 12.08 -13.29 -15.22
N CYS A 350 11.59 -12.19 -15.77
CA CYS A 350 10.44 -12.18 -16.69
C CYS A 350 10.72 -13.07 -17.93
N ARG A 351 11.94 -13.00 -18.48
CA ARG A 351 12.37 -13.79 -19.64
C ARG A 351 12.48 -15.29 -19.39
N MET A 352 12.45 -15.75 -18.13
CA MET A 352 12.39 -17.19 -17.82
C MET A 352 11.08 -17.82 -18.30
N ARG A 353 10.01 -17.04 -18.50
CA ARG A 353 8.71 -17.49 -19.03
C ARG A 353 8.15 -18.71 -18.28
N GLN A 354 8.32 -18.72 -16.94
CA GLN A 354 7.74 -19.74 -16.06
C GLN A 354 6.45 -19.26 -15.40
N HIS A 355 6.25 -17.95 -15.34
CA HIS A 355 5.01 -17.29 -14.94
C HIS A 355 4.76 -16.09 -15.85
N PRO A 356 3.49 -15.75 -16.15
CA PRO A 356 3.12 -14.49 -16.77
C PRO A 356 3.70 -13.30 -16.02
N TYR A 357 3.89 -12.20 -16.73
CA TYR A 357 4.49 -11.01 -16.14
C TYR A 357 3.85 -9.72 -16.64
N VAL A 358 4.06 -8.66 -15.87
CA VAL A 358 3.76 -7.29 -16.25
C VAL A 358 5.04 -6.45 -16.22
N VAL A 359 5.10 -5.42 -17.06
CA VAL A 359 6.24 -4.49 -17.09
C VAL A 359 5.79 -3.05 -16.98
N ASN A 360 6.68 -2.16 -16.51
CA ASN A 360 6.42 -0.73 -16.41
C ASN A 360 7.39 0.05 -17.31
N LEU A 361 6.84 0.73 -18.30
CA LEU A 361 7.59 1.66 -19.13
C LEU A 361 7.80 2.97 -18.37
N PRO A 362 9.03 3.37 -18.06
CA PRO A 362 9.27 4.66 -17.43
C PRO A 362 8.97 5.80 -18.39
N LEU A 363 8.61 6.97 -17.86
CA LEU A 363 8.48 8.16 -18.67
C LEU A 363 9.86 8.71 -19.07
N PRO A 364 10.03 9.18 -20.33
CA PRO A 364 11.31 9.68 -20.80
C PRO A 364 11.80 10.87 -19.97
N SER A 365 13.07 10.85 -19.59
CA SER A 365 13.72 12.04 -19.03
C SER A 365 13.96 13.09 -20.13
N GLY A 366 13.93 14.38 -19.78
CA GLY A 366 14.26 15.48 -20.70
C GLY A 366 13.11 15.96 -21.58
N LEU A 367 11.92 15.38 -21.53
CA LEU A 367 10.75 15.92 -22.23
C LEU A 367 10.26 17.23 -21.60
N PRO A 368 9.74 18.17 -22.42
CA PRO A 368 9.15 19.41 -21.92
C PRO A 368 8.08 19.19 -20.88
N ARG A 369 8.06 20.07 -19.86
CA ARG A 369 7.11 20.03 -18.75
C ARG A 369 6.34 21.33 -18.64
N LEU A 370 5.11 21.26 -18.15
CA LEU A 370 4.24 22.42 -17.94
C LEU A 370 4.82 23.43 -16.94
N ALA A 371 5.53 22.93 -15.92
CA ALA A 371 6.24 23.74 -14.93
C ALA A 371 7.44 22.95 -14.41
N LYS A 372 8.39 23.63 -13.71
CA LYS A 372 9.52 22.96 -13.04
C LYS A 372 9.01 21.93 -12.04
N GLY A 373 9.38 20.67 -12.22
CA GLY A 373 8.90 19.55 -11.41
C GLY A 373 7.42 19.15 -11.65
N GLY A 374 6.74 19.82 -12.60
CA GLY A 374 5.38 19.52 -13.00
C GLY A 374 5.27 18.32 -13.96
N PHE A 375 4.05 18.07 -14.43
CA PHE A 375 3.79 17.02 -15.41
C PHE A 375 4.33 17.39 -16.80
N TYR A 376 4.40 16.41 -17.69
CA TYR A 376 4.85 16.60 -19.08
C TYR A 376 3.86 17.46 -19.89
N ASP A 377 4.36 18.22 -20.85
CA ASP A 377 3.54 18.85 -21.88
C ASP A 377 3.17 17.80 -22.93
N VAL A 378 2.00 17.20 -22.78
CA VAL A 378 1.52 16.11 -23.66
C VAL A 378 1.15 16.58 -25.07
N PHE A 379 1.12 17.91 -25.31
CA PHE A 379 0.87 18.54 -26.61
C PHE A 379 2.17 18.94 -27.32
N ASP A 380 3.31 18.85 -26.61
CA ASP A 380 4.60 19.10 -27.22
C ASP A 380 4.92 18.08 -28.32
N PRO A 381 5.38 18.51 -29.51
CA PRO A 381 5.71 17.60 -30.60
C PRO A 381 6.75 16.52 -30.25
N ALA A 382 7.61 16.76 -29.26
CA ALA A 382 8.62 15.80 -28.82
C ALA A 382 8.05 14.70 -27.93
N PHE A 383 6.80 14.82 -27.42
CA PHE A 383 6.25 13.90 -26.44
C PHE A 383 6.08 12.48 -26.99
N GLU A 384 5.37 12.34 -28.09
CA GLU A 384 5.09 11.03 -28.73
C GLU A 384 6.36 10.33 -29.25
N PRO A 385 7.27 11.00 -30.00
CA PRO A 385 8.55 10.41 -30.39
C PRO A 385 9.42 10.00 -29.19
N GLY A 386 9.40 10.78 -28.10
CA GLY A 386 10.12 10.45 -26.88
C GLY A 386 9.60 9.16 -26.22
N MET A 387 8.27 8.98 -26.17
CA MET A 387 7.65 7.77 -25.68
C MET A 387 7.99 6.56 -26.57
N GLN A 388 7.96 6.71 -27.89
CA GLN A 388 8.32 5.66 -28.84
C GLN A 388 9.78 5.23 -28.70
N LYS A 389 10.69 6.18 -28.54
CA LYS A 389 12.12 5.93 -28.37
C LYS A 389 12.41 5.08 -27.11
N ILE A 390 11.75 5.41 -25.98
CA ILE A 390 12.03 4.66 -24.76
C ILE A 390 11.43 3.26 -24.83
N PHE A 391 10.27 3.08 -25.48
CA PHE A 391 9.72 1.74 -25.71
C PHE A 391 10.69 0.87 -26.49
N SER A 392 11.16 1.33 -27.63
CA SER A 392 12.09 0.59 -28.49
C SER A 392 13.42 0.27 -27.80
N LYS A 393 13.91 1.15 -26.93
CA LYS A 393 15.14 0.97 -26.19
C LYS A 393 15.04 -0.06 -25.06
N GLU A 394 13.97 0.00 -24.27
CA GLU A 394 13.88 -0.70 -22.98
C GLU A 394 13.02 -1.97 -23.05
N PHE A 395 12.10 -2.09 -24.03
CA PHE A 395 11.03 -3.10 -24.02
C PHE A 395 10.91 -3.91 -25.31
N ASP A 396 11.88 -3.81 -26.20
CA ASP A 396 11.90 -4.63 -27.43
C ASP A 396 11.85 -6.14 -27.12
N TRP A 397 12.42 -6.56 -26.00
CA TRP A 397 12.50 -7.94 -25.54
C TRP A 397 11.15 -8.59 -25.18
N CYS A 398 10.12 -7.80 -24.87
CA CYS A 398 8.78 -8.31 -24.49
C CYS A 398 7.72 -8.12 -25.59
N LYS A 399 8.13 -7.66 -26.78
CA LYS A 399 7.24 -7.53 -27.92
C LYS A 399 6.64 -8.87 -28.31
N ASN A 400 5.30 -8.90 -28.49
CA ASN A 400 4.57 -10.09 -28.90
C ASN A 400 4.86 -11.35 -28.06
N ASP A 401 5.19 -11.15 -26.77
CA ASP A 401 5.44 -12.26 -25.86
C ASP A 401 4.10 -12.74 -25.24
N PRO A 402 3.68 -14.00 -25.48
CA PRO A 402 2.47 -14.55 -24.88
C PRO A 402 2.45 -14.55 -23.35
N TRP A 403 3.62 -14.49 -22.71
CA TRP A 403 3.73 -14.43 -21.25
C TRP A 403 3.56 -13.00 -20.69
N CYS A 404 3.63 -11.98 -21.55
CA CYS A 404 3.41 -10.59 -21.14
C CYS A 404 1.91 -10.29 -21.05
N ILE A 405 1.38 -10.15 -19.84
CA ILE A 405 -0.02 -9.75 -19.63
C ILE A 405 -0.23 -8.34 -20.17
N GLY A 406 0.66 -7.40 -19.84
CA GLY A 406 0.50 -6.03 -20.24
C GLY A 406 1.59 -5.09 -19.72
N ILE A 407 1.46 -3.84 -20.16
CA ILE A 407 2.43 -2.77 -19.91
C ILE A 407 1.75 -1.62 -19.18
N PHE A 408 2.35 -1.20 -18.06
CA PHE A 408 2.06 0.06 -17.38
C PHE A 408 2.91 1.18 -17.97
N ILE A 409 2.45 2.43 -17.87
CA ILE A 409 3.23 3.62 -18.19
C ILE A 409 3.33 4.51 -16.97
N GLY A 410 4.53 4.56 -16.38
CA GLY A 410 4.77 5.28 -15.14
C GLY A 410 4.11 4.64 -13.91
N ASN A 411 4.18 5.33 -12.78
CA ASN A 411 3.60 4.91 -11.51
C ASN A 411 3.13 6.13 -10.72
N GLU A 412 1.89 6.10 -10.23
CA GLU A 412 1.31 7.15 -9.39
C GLU A 412 1.54 8.56 -9.95
N LEU A 413 1.31 8.69 -11.24
CA LEU A 413 1.49 9.95 -11.95
C LEU A 413 0.51 10.99 -11.39
N ARG A 414 1.04 12.14 -11.00
CA ARG A 414 0.24 13.20 -10.39
C ARG A 414 -0.43 14.07 -11.44
N PHE A 415 -1.56 13.61 -11.99
CA PHE A 415 -2.37 14.38 -12.94
C PHE A 415 -3.06 15.57 -12.28
N SER A 416 -3.40 15.46 -11.01
CA SER A 416 -4.00 16.53 -10.20
C SER A 416 -3.69 16.38 -8.71
N ASN A 417 -3.91 17.46 -7.95
CA ASN A 417 -3.92 17.49 -6.49
C ASN A 417 -4.90 18.56 -6.00
N ARG A 418 -4.95 18.85 -4.68
CA ARG A 418 -5.89 19.86 -4.11
C ARG A 418 -5.79 21.24 -4.74
N LYS A 419 -4.62 21.64 -5.23
CA LYS A 419 -4.34 23.01 -5.66
C LYS A 419 -4.09 23.12 -7.16
N ARG A 420 -3.70 22.04 -7.84
CA ARG A 420 -3.20 22.04 -9.22
C ARG A 420 -3.71 20.82 -10.01
N SER A 421 -3.92 21.02 -11.29
CA SER A 421 -4.20 19.98 -12.29
C SER A 421 -3.43 20.29 -13.57
N LEU A 422 -3.38 19.35 -14.51
CA LEU A 422 -2.80 19.63 -15.84
C LEU A 422 -3.44 20.84 -16.50
N GLY A 423 -4.73 21.07 -16.29
CA GLY A 423 -5.45 22.23 -16.82
C GLY A 423 -4.96 23.55 -16.18
N THR A 424 -4.87 23.62 -14.84
CA THR A 424 -4.34 24.82 -14.17
C THR A 424 -2.88 25.06 -14.49
N ASP A 425 -2.09 23.99 -14.63
CA ASP A 425 -0.68 24.08 -14.99
C ASP A 425 -0.50 24.60 -16.43
N ALA A 426 -1.34 24.17 -17.36
CA ALA A 426 -1.38 24.67 -18.73
C ALA A 426 -1.77 26.16 -18.78
N LEU A 427 -2.78 26.57 -18.00
CA LEU A 427 -3.24 27.95 -17.94
C LEU A 427 -2.14 28.90 -17.43
N THR A 428 -1.35 28.47 -16.45
CA THR A 428 -0.26 29.29 -15.85
C THR A 428 1.11 29.02 -16.43
N ALA A 429 1.23 28.12 -17.42
CA ALA A 429 2.48 27.79 -18.09
C ALA A 429 3.07 28.96 -18.89
N ALA A 430 4.31 28.81 -19.37
CA ALA A 430 4.97 29.78 -20.22
C ALA A 430 4.22 29.95 -21.57
N PRO A 431 4.18 31.15 -22.16
CA PRO A 431 3.44 31.40 -23.41
C PRO A 431 3.86 30.48 -24.57
N GLN A 432 5.12 30.09 -24.62
CA GLN A 432 5.66 29.18 -25.65
C GLN A 432 5.23 27.72 -25.48
N THR A 433 4.67 27.32 -24.32
CA THR A 433 4.29 25.95 -23.99
C THR A 433 3.19 25.46 -24.92
N ALA A 434 3.33 24.27 -25.48
CA ALA A 434 2.38 23.75 -26.46
C ALA A 434 0.98 23.55 -25.84
N ALA A 435 0.90 23.06 -24.61
CA ALA A 435 -0.36 22.92 -23.89
C ALA A 435 -1.08 24.26 -23.68
N LYS A 436 -0.36 25.34 -23.37
CA LYS A 436 -0.99 26.68 -23.24
C LYS A 436 -1.53 27.19 -24.56
N LYS A 437 -0.78 27.03 -25.64
CA LYS A 437 -1.24 27.38 -26.99
C LYS A 437 -2.49 26.60 -27.38
N GLU A 438 -2.54 25.31 -27.05
CA GLU A 438 -3.68 24.45 -27.29
C GLU A 438 -4.91 24.86 -26.47
N LEU A 439 -4.73 25.17 -25.18
CA LEU A 439 -5.78 25.70 -24.33
C LEU A 439 -6.36 27.00 -24.90
N LEU A 440 -5.51 27.94 -25.33
CA LEU A 440 -5.99 29.18 -25.91
C LEU A 440 -6.76 28.97 -27.20
N ARG A 441 -6.35 28.03 -28.05
CA ARG A 441 -7.12 27.65 -29.26
C ARG A 441 -8.52 27.16 -28.91
N ASP A 442 -8.63 26.29 -27.89
CA ASP A 442 -9.91 25.79 -27.41
C ASP A 442 -10.81 26.93 -26.87
N LEU A 443 -10.23 27.84 -26.08
CA LEU A 443 -10.95 29.00 -25.54
C LEU A 443 -11.39 29.98 -26.65
N GLN A 444 -10.52 30.25 -27.63
CA GLN A 444 -10.84 31.09 -28.78
C GLN A 444 -11.97 30.49 -29.63
N LYS A 445 -11.94 29.15 -29.85
CA LYS A 445 -13.00 28.45 -30.54
C LYS A 445 -14.32 28.52 -29.79
N LYS A 446 -14.29 28.42 -28.47
CA LYS A 446 -15.48 28.42 -27.61
C LYS A 446 -16.12 29.81 -27.49
N TYR A 447 -15.32 30.83 -27.26
CA TYR A 447 -15.78 32.17 -26.89
C TYR A 447 -15.76 33.18 -28.04
N SER A 448 -15.04 32.91 -29.11
CA SER A 448 -14.87 33.75 -30.30
C SER A 448 -14.29 35.15 -30.04
N SER A 449 -14.49 35.75 -28.86
CA SER A 449 -13.90 37.04 -28.47
C SER A 449 -13.45 37.03 -27.00
N ILE A 450 -12.44 37.86 -26.69
CA ILE A 450 -11.97 38.04 -25.31
C ILE A 450 -13.06 38.63 -24.42
N ALA A 451 -13.92 39.49 -24.95
CA ALA A 451 -15.02 40.06 -24.22
C ALA A 451 -16.05 39.02 -23.77
N SER A 452 -16.34 38.01 -24.64
CA SER A 452 -17.21 36.89 -24.30
C SER A 452 -16.57 35.97 -23.22
N LEU A 453 -15.27 35.69 -23.30
CA LEU A 453 -14.54 34.99 -22.26
C LEU A 453 -14.56 35.77 -20.94
N ASN A 454 -14.29 37.08 -20.96
CA ASN A 454 -14.31 37.94 -19.78
C ASN A 454 -15.66 37.92 -19.04
N ARG A 455 -16.78 37.94 -19.80
CA ARG A 455 -18.13 37.80 -19.21
C ARG A 455 -18.29 36.44 -18.51
N ALA A 456 -17.85 35.36 -19.19
CA ALA A 456 -17.97 34.00 -18.65
C ALA A 456 -17.10 33.77 -17.41
N TRP A 457 -15.84 34.23 -17.44
CA TRP A 457 -14.87 34.03 -16.37
C TRP A 457 -14.94 35.11 -15.28
N LYS A 458 -15.70 36.20 -15.51
CA LYS A 458 -15.75 37.38 -14.66
C LYS A 458 -14.38 38.04 -14.51
N THR A 459 -13.64 38.16 -15.62
CA THR A 459 -12.31 38.73 -15.74
C THR A 459 -12.32 39.98 -16.62
N ARG A 460 -11.15 40.64 -16.79
CA ARG A 460 -11.01 41.89 -17.56
C ARG A 460 -9.74 41.89 -18.42
N PHE A 461 -9.44 40.77 -19.08
CA PHE A 461 -8.30 40.71 -20.00
C PHE A 461 -8.54 41.68 -21.18
N ALA A 462 -7.52 42.46 -21.53
CA ALA A 462 -7.59 43.36 -22.66
C ALA A 462 -7.71 42.59 -23.98
N ASP A 463 -6.96 41.54 -24.13
CA ASP A 463 -6.94 40.72 -25.33
C ASP A 463 -6.45 39.27 -25.05
N TRP A 464 -6.40 38.45 -26.07
CA TRP A 464 -5.90 37.08 -26.01
C TRP A 464 -4.37 37.00 -25.70
N LYS A 465 -3.62 38.09 -25.99
CA LYS A 465 -2.17 38.15 -25.70
C LYS A 465 -1.96 38.30 -24.19
N GLU A 466 -2.77 39.10 -23.52
CA GLU A 466 -2.72 39.21 -22.06
C GLU A 466 -3.03 37.87 -21.39
N LEU A 467 -4.09 37.16 -21.83
CA LEU A 467 -4.39 35.81 -21.32
C LEU A 467 -3.23 34.82 -21.60
N MET A 468 -2.54 34.94 -22.74
CA MET A 468 -1.36 34.15 -23.06
C MET A 468 -0.21 34.39 -22.05
N GLN A 469 -0.09 35.60 -21.53
CA GLN A 469 0.96 35.96 -20.53
C GLN A 469 0.59 35.59 -19.10
N LEU A 470 -0.61 35.11 -18.84
CA LEU A 470 -1.08 34.76 -17.50
C LEU A 470 -0.17 33.72 -16.80
N ARG A 471 0.25 34.01 -15.57
CA ARG A 471 1.13 33.15 -14.74
C ARG A 471 0.52 32.72 -13.44
N GLU A 472 -0.61 33.30 -13.07
CA GLU A 472 -1.36 33.01 -11.86
C GLU A 472 -2.82 32.71 -12.21
N LEU A 473 -3.49 31.98 -11.36
CA LEU A 473 -4.90 31.69 -11.60
C LEU A 473 -5.75 32.94 -11.41
N PRO A 474 -6.74 33.19 -12.28
CA PRO A 474 -7.66 34.29 -12.10
C PRO A 474 -8.44 34.17 -10.79
N ALA A 475 -8.87 35.30 -10.21
CA ALA A 475 -9.71 35.31 -9.03
C ALA A 475 -11.07 34.59 -9.29
N GLY A 476 -11.62 34.00 -8.25
CA GLY A 476 -12.88 33.27 -8.31
C GLY A 476 -12.78 31.91 -8.98
N ASN A 477 -13.91 31.33 -9.35
CA ASN A 477 -14.02 29.95 -9.85
C ASN A 477 -14.73 29.84 -11.22
N ALA A 478 -15.11 30.96 -11.86
CA ALA A 478 -15.89 30.94 -13.09
C ALA A 478 -15.17 30.29 -14.28
N TRP A 479 -13.84 30.35 -14.30
CA TRP A 479 -12.96 29.74 -15.30
C TRP A 479 -12.81 28.21 -15.14
N LYS A 480 -13.17 27.68 -13.98
CA LYS A 480 -12.78 26.32 -13.56
C LYS A 480 -13.33 25.26 -14.50
N LYS A 481 -14.57 25.40 -14.97
CA LYS A 481 -15.17 24.40 -15.89
C LYS A 481 -14.33 24.21 -17.17
N ASP A 482 -13.88 25.30 -17.78
CA ASP A 482 -13.09 25.24 -19.01
C ASP A 482 -11.72 24.59 -18.78
N ILE A 483 -11.13 24.88 -17.63
CA ILE A 483 -9.83 24.32 -17.23
C ILE A 483 -9.97 22.84 -16.85
N ASP A 484 -11.06 22.44 -16.23
CA ASP A 484 -11.37 21.02 -15.98
C ASP A 484 -11.65 20.26 -17.29
N ASP A 485 -12.30 20.88 -18.28
CA ASP A 485 -12.49 20.30 -19.63
C ASP A 485 -11.13 20.12 -20.34
N PHE A 486 -10.23 21.10 -20.22
CA PHE A 486 -8.87 20.99 -20.76
C PHE A 486 -8.00 19.98 -19.99
N PHE A 487 -8.19 19.84 -18.68
CA PHE A 487 -7.59 18.76 -17.89
C PHE A 487 -7.95 17.39 -18.48
N GLU A 488 -9.26 17.15 -18.72
CA GLU A 488 -9.72 15.88 -19.29
C GLU A 488 -9.12 15.65 -20.69
N LYS A 489 -9.08 16.68 -21.56
CA LYS A 489 -8.41 16.62 -22.87
C LYS A 489 -6.93 16.23 -22.73
N SER A 490 -6.23 16.80 -21.75
CA SER A 490 -4.79 16.53 -21.50
C SER A 490 -4.55 15.10 -21.08
N VAL A 491 -5.35 14.56 -20.14
CA VAL A 491 -5.19 13.16 -19.69
C VAL A 491 -5.55 12.18 -20.79
N ARG A 492 -6.60 12.46 -21.58
CA ARG A 492 -6.98 11.64 -22.76
C ARG A 492 -5.85 11.62 -23.79
N ARG A 493 -5.20 12.76 -24.06
CA ARG A 493 -4.05 12.82 -24.98
C ARG A 493 -2.90 11.97 -24.47
N PHE A 494 -2.57 12.07 -23.17
CA PHE A 494 -1.55 11.23 -22.57
C PHE A 494 -1.86 9.73 -22.71
N PHE A 495 -3.10 9.33 -22.42
CA PHE A 495 -3.51 7.92 -22.51
C PHE A 495 -3.53 7.42 -23.95
N ALA A 496 -4.00 8.24 -24.88
CA ALA A 496 -4.05 7.88 -26.31
C ALA A 496 -2.64 7.67 -26.88
N VAL A 497 -1.71 8.59 -26.63
CA VAL A 497 -0.31 8.44 -27.05
C VAL A 497 0.33 7.20 -26.42
N SER A 498 0.12 7.00 -25.11
CA SER A 498 0.63 5.83 -24.38
C SER A 498 0.10 4.51 -25.00
N LYS A 499 -1.19 4.43 -25.28
CA LYS A 499 -1.80 3.27 -25.93
C LYS A 499 -1.28 3.06 -27.36
N ALA A 500 -1.16 4.13 -28.13
CA ALA A 500 -0.63 4.07 -29.50
C ALA A 500 0.82 3.53 -29.52
N VAL A 501 1.68 3.99 -28.61
CA VAL A 501 3.05 3.49 -28.49
C VAL A 501 3.09 2.00 -28.17
N ILE A 502 2.28 1.54 -27.24
CA ILE A 502 2.21 0.10 -26.90
C ILE A 502 1.70 -0.70 -28.11
N LYS A 503 0.55 -0.31 -28.68
CA LYS A 503 -0.12 -1.08 -29.72
C LYS A 503 0.61 -1.08 -31.06
N SER A 504 1.35 -0.03 -31.40
CA SER A 504 2.22 0.00 -32.59
C SER A 504 3.42 -0.96 -32.50
N ASN A 505 3.90 -1.23 -31.30
CA ASN A 505 5.03 -2.12 -31.06
C ASN A 505 4.59 -3.55 -30.68
N SER A 506 3.47 -3.72 -29.99
CA SER A 506 2.97 -5.00 -29.48
C SER A 506 1.44 -4.99 -29.44
N PRO A 507 0.78 -5.21 -30.59
CA PRO A 507 -0.67 -4.98 -30.74
C PRO A 507 -1.53 -5.84 -29.80
N ASN A 508 -1.05 -7.03 -29.45
CA ASN A 508 -1.78 -7.96 -28.58
C ASN A 508 -1.53 -7.75 -27.09
N THR A 509 -0.56 -6.91 -26.70
CA THR A 509 -0.24 -6.65 -25.28
C THR A 509 -1.23 -5.64 -24.70
N LEU A 510 -1.74 -5.90 -23.49
CA LEU A 510 -2.69 -5.01 -22.82
C LEU A 510 -2.00 -3.72 -22.33
N TYR A 511 -2.71 -2.59 -22.50
CA TYR A 511 -2.35 -1.34 -21.84
C TYR A 511 -3.01 -1.30 -20.46
N LEU A 512 -2.18 -1.39 -19.41
CA LEU A 512 -2.62 -1.49 -18.03
C LEU A 512 -2.68 -0.14 -17.29
N GLY A 513 -2.51 0.97 -18.00
CA GLY A 513 -2.57 2.31 -17.44
C GLY A 513 -1.35 2.73 -16.64
N SER A 514 -1.55 3.59 -15.62
CA SER A 514 -0.47 4.28 -14.89
C SER A 514 -0.51 4.05 -13.38
N ARG A 515 -1.19 3.02 -12.90
CA ARG A 515 -1.22 2.62 -11.48
C ARG A 515 -1.67 3.81 -10.60
N LEU A 516 -2.93 4.25 -10.77
CA LEU A 516 -3.47 5.46 -10.14
C LEU A 516 -3.37 5.40 -8.61
N PHE A 517 -3.02 6.54 -8.01
CA PHE A 517 -2.95 6.67 -6.56
C PHE A 517 -4.31 6.98 -5.96
N VAL A 518 -4.61 6.35 -4.83
CA VAL A 518 -5.94 6.38 -4.20
C VAL A 518 -6.38 7.75 -3.66
N GLY A 519 -5.50 8.68 -3.43
CA GLY A 519 -5.85 9.96 -2.84
C GLY A 519 -6.85 10.77 -3.66
N TYR A 520 -6.33 11.55 -4.60
CA TYR A 520 -7.15 12.41 -5.49
C TYR A 520 -7.70 11.68 -6.69
N ASP A 521 -6.94 10.72 -7.23
CA ASP A 521 -7.28 10.05 -8.47
C ASP A 521 -8.55 9.21 -8.32
N TYR A 522 -8.71 8.53 -7.19
CA TYR A 522 -9.91 7.73 -6.88
C TYR A 522 -11.22 8.55 -6.93
N ARG A 523 -11.16 9.83 -6.60
CA ARG A 523 -12.31 10.75 -6.54
C ARG A 523 -12.45 11.62 -7.80
N ASN A 524 -11.48 11.57 -8.69
CA ASN A 524 -11.49 12.39 -9.88
C ASN A 524 -12.31 11.70 -10.99
N GLU A 525 -13.60 12.04 -11.05
CA GLU A 525 -14.54 11.46 -12.01
C GLU A 525 -14.06 11.54 -13.45
N ARG A 526 -13.53 12.70 -13.88
CA ARG A 526 -13.03 12.90 -15.26
C ARG A 526 -11.83 12.01 -15.58
N LEU A 527 -10.90 11.89 -14.62
CA LEU A 527 -9.73 11.02 -14.77
C LEU A 527 -10.13 9.54 -14.86
N ASN A 528 -11.01 9.09 -13.97
CA ASN A 528 -11.46 7.70 -13.95
C ASN A 528 -12.26 7.32 -15.18
N ARG A 529 -13.14 8.21 -15.66
CA ARG A 529 -13.87 8.03 -16.91
C ARG A 529 -12.90 7.92 -18.11
N ALA A 530 -11.95 8.86 -18.22
CA ALA A 530 -10.94 8.83 -19.28
C ALA A 530 -10.08 7.56 -19.22
N ALA A 531 -9.68 7.11 -18.02
CA ALA A 531 -8.93 5.87 -17.82
C ALA A 531 -9.76 4.65 -18.27
N GLY A 532 -11.01 4.55 -17.84
CA GLY A 532 -11.92 3.44 -18.22
C GLY A 532 -12.19 3.34 -19.71
N GLU A 533 -12.23 4.46 -20.43
CA GLU A 533 -12.43 4.49 -21.88
C GLU A 533 -11.15 4.22 -22.69
N CYS A 534 -9.98 4.57 -22.13
CA CYS A 534 -8.71 4.51 -22.88
C CYS A 534 -7.88 3.26 -22.58
N TRP A 535 -7.90 2.73 -21.36
CA TRP A 535 -7.06 1.60 -20.94
C TRP A 535 -7.76 0.26 -21.19
N ASP A 536 -6.98 -0.77 -21.44
CA ASP A 536 -7.54 -2.13 -21.59
C ASP A 536 -7.87 -2.73 -20.21
N VAL A 537 -7.12 -2.35 -19.17
CA VAL A 537 -7.38 -2.66 -17.74
C VAL A 537 -7.02 -1.42 -16.92
N VAL A 538 -7.93 -0.96 -16.06
CA VAL A 538 -7.65 0.17 -15.18
C VAL A 538 -6.90 -0.30 -13.95
N SER A 539 -5.84 0.41 -13.56
CA SER A 539 -4.93 0.01 -12.49
C SER A 539 -4.87 1.01 -11.34
N TYR A 540 -4.93 0.49 -10.11
CA TYR A 540 -4.84 1.29 -8.87
C TYR A 540 -3.82 0.71 -7.90
N ASN A 541 -3.01 1.57 -7.28
CA ASN A 541 -2.27 1.27 -6.08
C ASN A 541 -3.19 1.55 -4.89
N LEU A 542 -3.66 0.49 -4.23
CA LEU A 542 -4.73 0.62 -3.25
C LEU A 542 -4.51 -0.29 -2.04
N TYR A 543 -4.12 0.31 -0.94
CA TYR A 543 -3.87 -0.35 0.33
C TYR A 543 -5.10 -0.31 1.23
N GLN A 544 -6.08 -1.16 0.95
CA GLN A 544 -7.33 -1.28 1.71
C GLN A 544 -7.39 -2.61 2.45
N PRO A 545 -8.06 -2.69 3.61
CA PRO A 545 -8.24 -3.97 4.30
C PRO A 545 -9.18 -4.93 3.55
N HIS A 546 -10.05 -4.42 2.68
CA HIS A 546 -10.94 -5.18 1.79
C HIS A 546 -11.41 -4.33 0.61
N TYR A 547 -11.95 -4.97 -0.44
CA TYR A 547 -12.35 -4.32 -1.70
C TYR A 547 -13.85 -4.43 -2.03
N ASP A 548 -14.69 -4.94 -1.14
CA ASP A 548 -16.13 -5.12 -1.41
C ASP A 548 -16.84 -3.85 -1.85
N HIS A 549 -16.31 -2.70 -1.47
CA HIS A 549 -16.88 -1.40 -1.78
C HIS A 549 -16.00 -0.57 -2.73
N PHE A 550 -15.13 -1.23 -3.46
CA PHE A 550 -14.29 -0.55 -4.44
C PHE A 550 -15.17 0.04 -5.55
N ALA A 551 -15.31 1.35 -5.58
CA ALA A 551 -16.12 2.08 -6.56
C ALA A 551 -15.52 3.48 -6.81
N PRO A 552 -14.50 3.62 -7.66
CA PRO A 552 -13.95 4.92 -8.02
C PRO A 552 -15.00 5.79 -8.72
N HIS A 553 -15.03 7.08 -8.38
CA HIS A 553 -16.02 7.99 -8.95
C HIS A 553 -15.86 8.11 -10.46
N GLY A 554 -16.94 7.89 -11.20
CA GLY A 554 -16.98 8.02 -12.67
C GLY A 554 -16.29 6.89 -13.45
N LEU A 555 -15.78 5.85 -12.77
CA LEU A 555 -15.24 4.69 -13.46
C LEU A 555 -16.39 3.88 -14.08
N PRO A 556 -16.36 3.60 -15.39
CA PRO A 556 -17.36 2.73 -16.04
C PRO A 556 -17.17 1.27 -15.64
N ASP A 557 -18.06 0.40 -16.12
CA ASP A 557 -17.96 -1.05 -15.92
C ASP A 557 -16.85 -1.66 -16.79
N VAL A 558 -15.62 -1.65 -16.25
CA VAL A 558 -14.39 -2.09 -16.93
C VAL A 558 -13.57 -3.00 -16.01
N PRO A 559 -12.66 -3.82 -16.57
CA PRO A 559 -11.74 -4.62 -15.74
C PRO A 559 -10.75 -3.73 -14.99
N VAL A 560 -10.49 -4.08 -13.75
CA VAL A 560 -9.59 -3.35 -12.85
C VAL A 560 -8.55 -4.30 -12.27
N ILE A 561 -7.31 -3.85 -12.14
CA ILE A 561 -6.26 -4.55 -11.42
C ILE A 561 -5.75 -3.71 -10.24
N ILE A 562 -5.68 -4.30 -9.05
CA ILE A 562 -5.04 -3.70 -7.88
C ILE A 562 -3.55 -4.01 -7.95
N THR A 563 -2.76 -3.00 -8.26
CA THR A 563 -1.36 -3.18 -8.64
C THR A 563 -0.37 -3.04 -7.50
N GLU A 564 -0.81 -2.49 -6.38
CA GLU A 564 -0.12 -2.53 -5.09
C GLU A 564 -1.13 -2.75 -3.98
N SER A 565 -0.85 -3.75 -3.16
CA SER A 565 -1.56 -4.04 -1.93
C SER A 565 -0.59 -4.57 -0.88
N SER A 566 -0.84 -4.33 0.38
CA SER A 566 -0.08 -4.88 1.49
C SER A 566 -1.00 -5.06 2.69
N ILE A 567 -0.73 -6.08 3.46
CA ILE A 567 -1.42 -6.37 4.72
C ILE A 567 -0.78 -5.68 5.93
N GLY A 568 0.32 -4.98 5.71
CA GLY A 568 1.10 -4.34 6.76
C GLY A 568 2.18 -5.23 7.37
N GLY A 569 3.13 -4.58 8.03
CA GLY A 569 4.18 -5.19 8.82
C GLY A 569 3.68 -5.54 10.22
N CYS A 570 4.34 -6.47 10.87
CA CYS A 570 4.07 -6.83 12.26
C CYS A 570 5.26 -6.54 13.19
N ARG A 571 6.33 -5.97 12.65
CA ARG A 571 7.59 -5.72 13.38
C ARG A 571 8.15 -6.96 14.09
N ALA A 572 7.81 -8.13 13.56
CA ALA A 572 8.21 -9.40 14.15
C ALA A 572 9.69 -9.71 13.91
N ARG A 573 10.27 -9.15 12.84
CA ARG A 573 11.66 -9.40 12.43
C ARG A 573 12.51 -8.13 12.43
N GLY A 574 12.35 -7.28 13.46
CA GLY A 574 13.19 -6.10 13.67
C GLY A 574 12.86 -4.89 12.82
N GLY A 575 11.81 -4.89 12.04
CA GLY A 575 11.31 -3.72 11.32
C GLY A 575 10.81 -2.63 12.26
N TRP A 576 11.01 -1.37 11.88
CA TRP A 576 10.59 -0.22 12.69
C TRP A 576 9.35 0.49 12.14
N GLY A 577 9.17 0.43 10.83
CA GLY A 577 8.09 1.12 10.15
C GLY A 577 6.75 0.42 10.31
N ILE A 578 5.67 1.21 10.32
CA ILE A 578 4.30 0.71 10.35
C ILE A 578 3.62 1.15 9.05
N HIS A 579 3.12 0.18 8.31
CA HIS A 579 2.27 0.41 7.16
C HIS A 579 1.09 -0.57 7.20
N SER A 580 -0.13 -0.03 7.34
CA SER A 580 -1.34 -0.87 7.33
C SER A 580 -1.36 -2.00 8.37
N ASP A 581 -0.77 -1.79 9.56
CA ASP A 581 -0.69 -2.78 10.63
C ASP A 581 -2.08 -3.37 10.97
N PRO A 582 -2.28 -4.69 10.89
CA PRO A 582 -3.57 -5.33 11.20
C PRO A 582 -3.82 -5.49 12.70
N GLY A 583 -2.93 -5.00 13.56
CA GLY A 583 -2.89 -5.28 15.00
C GLY A 583 -2.04 -6.49 15.33
N LEU A 584 -1.76 -6.68 16.62
CA LEU A 584 -0.87 -7.73 17.14
C LEU A 584 -1.64 -8.94 17.71
N MET A 585 -2.79 -9.26 17.15
CA MET A 585 -3.48 -10.51 17.49
C MET A 585 -2.78 -11.70 16.82
N PRO A 586 -2.80 -12.87 17.45
CA PRO A 586 -2.36 -14.09 16.80
C PRO A 586 -3.04 -14.25 15.44
N ASP A 587 -2.27 -14.60 14.42
CA ASP A 587 -2.73 -14.79 13.04
C ASP A 587 -3.27 -13.52 12.33
N ALA A 588 -3.14 -12.33 12.93
CA ALA A 588 -3.68 -11.09 12.36
C ALA A 588 -3.22 -10.81 10.91
N ARG A 589 -1.96 -11.10 10.59
CA ARG A 589 -1.45 -10.96 9.20
C ARG A 589 -2.13 -11.94 8.24
N LYS A 590 -2.26 -13.20 8.64
CA LYS A 590 -2.94 -14.23 7.85
C LYS A 590 -4.39 -13.83 7.58
N GLU A 591 -5.12 -13.45 8.64
CA GLU A 591 -6.51 -13.02 8.53
C GLU A 591 -6.67 -11.78 7.63
N ALA A 592 -5.85 -10.77 7.84
CA ALA A 592 -5.86 -9.55 7.04
C ALA A 592 -5.58 -9.85 5.55
N PHE A 593 -4.62 -10.73 5.29
CA PHE A 593 -4.30 -11.18 3.93
C PHE A 593 -5.52 -11.85 3.27
N LEU A 594 -6.10 -12.82 3.93
CA LEU A 594 -7.21 -13.59 3.36
C LEU A 594 -8.47 -12.73 3.16
N CYS A 595 -8.79 -11.83 4.09
CA CYS A 595 -9.89 -10.88 3.94
C CYS A 595 -9.67 -9.95 2.72
N GLN A 596 -8.47 -9.40 2.59
CA GLN A 596 -8.13 -8.51 1.50
C GLN A 596 -8.23 -9.21 0.13
N TYR A 597 -7.67 -10.40 0.02
CA TYR A 597 -7.60 -11.14 -1.24
C TYR A 597 -8.92 -11.78 -1.63
N GLU A 598 -9.68 -12.31 -0.68
CA GLU A 598 -11.02 -12.82 -0.94
C GLU A 598 -11.96 -11.74 -1.45
N SER A 599 -11.97 -10.57 -0.80
CA SER A 599 -12.81 -9.44 -1.23
C SER A 599 -12.44 -8.96 -2.63
N ALA A 600 -11.15 -8.92 -2.98
CA ALA A 600 -10.71 -8.63 -4.34
C ALA A 600 -11.20 -9.69 -5.34
N ALA A 601 -11.11 -10.98 -5.00
CA ALA A 601 -11.58 -12.05 -5.86
C ALA A 601 -13.10 -12.02 -6.08
N ARG A 602 -13.89 -11.69 -5.07
CA ARG A 602 -15.37 -11.61 -5.18
C ARG A 602 -15.82 -10.40 -6.00
N HIS A 603 -15.05 -9.33 -6.04
CA HIS A 603 -15.42 -8.10 -6.72
C HIS A 603 -15.59 -8.31 -8.24
N PRO A 604 -16.71 -7.85 -8.87
CA PRO A 604 -17.00 -8.17 -10.28
C PRO A 604 -16.00 -7.57 -11.27
N ASN A 605 -15.41 -6.44 -10.97
CA ASN A 605 -14.51 -5.74 -11.88
C ASN A 605 -13.02 -6.04 -11.62
N ILE A 606 -12.64 -6.51 -10.43
CA ILE A 606 -11.24 -6.78 -10.13
C ILE A 606 -10.79 -8.07 -10.80
N VAL A 607 -9.77 -7.98 -11.65
CA VAL A 607 -9.19 -9.11 -12.41
C VAL A 607 -7.82 -9.54 -11.90
N GLY A 608 -7.33 -8.91 -10.84
CA GLY A 608 -6.07 -9.27 -10.20
C GLY A 608 -5.71 -8.37 -9.04
N ILE A 609 -4.83 -8.87 -8.18
CA ILE A 609 -4.26 -8.15 -7.04
C ILE A 609 -2.79 -8.52 -6.88
N HIS A 610 -1.91 -7.50 -6.82
CA HIS A 610 -0.47 -7.68 -6.70
C HIS A 610 0.02 -7.23 -5.33
N PHE A 611 0.86 -8.07 -4.72
CA PHE A 611 1.47 -7.80 -3.42
C PHE A 611 2.67 -6.86 -3.57
N PHE A 612 2.75 -5.83 -2.75
CA PHE A 612 3.90 -4.94 -2.64
C PHE A 612 4.53 -5.09 -1.24
N CYS A 613 5.73 -5.64 -1.18
CA CYS A 613 6.58 -6.14 -2.25
C CYS A 613 7.29 -7.43 -1.79
N LEU A 614 8.24 -7.96 -2.58
CA LEU A 614 8.91 -9.23 -2.26
C LEU A 614 9.70 -9.16 -0.96
N PHE A 615 10.60 -8.16 -0.82
CA PHE A 615 11.46 -8.02 0.35
C PHE A 615 10.99 -6.92 1.29
N ASP A 616 11.25 -7.08 2.58
CA ASP A 616 11.19 -5.99 3.55
C ASP A 616 12.07 -4.83 3.10
N GLN A 617 11.67 -3.64 3.50
CA GLN A 617 12.49 -2.45 3.30
C GLN A 617 13.62 -2.40 4.33
N PRO A 618 14.76 -1.78 3.99
CA PRO A 618 15.88 -1.66 4.92
C PRO A 618 15.47 -0.96 6.23
N VAL A 619 15.95 -1.46 7.35
CA VAL A 619 15.62 -0.95 8.69
C VAL A 619 15.86 0.56 8.84
N LEU A 620 16.98 1.09 8.29
CA LEU A 620 17.28 2.53 8.30
C LEU A 620 16.64 3.28 7.10
N GLY A 621 15.65 2.70 6.46
CA GLY A 621 14.87 3.32 5.40
C GLY A 621 15.53 3.36 4.03
N ARG A 622 14.71 3.40 3.02
CA ARG A 622 15.11 3.66 1.64
C ARG A 622 15.18 5.18 1.39
N TRP A 623 15.39 5.61 0.17
CA TRP A 623 15.61 7.02 -0.21
C TRP A 623 14.47 7.99 0.17
N ASP A 624 13.25 7.51 0.30
CA ASP A 624 12.06 8.27 0.71
C ASP A 624 11.74 8.15 2.21
N GLY A 625 12.52 7.34 2.94
CA GLY A 625 12.38 7.13 4.38
C GLY A 625 11.50 5.96 4.77
N GLU A 626 10.90 5.23 3.82
CA GLU A 626 10.14 4.03 4.16
C GLU A 626 11.05 2.92 4.67
N ASN A 627 10.65 2.28 5.77
CA ASN A 627 11.37 1.19 6.44
C ASN A 627 10.45 0.13 7.02
N CYS A 628 9.42 -0.24 6.26
CA CYS A 628 8.39 -1.17 6.67
C CYS A 628 8.77 -2.64 6.41
N ASP A 629 8.43 -3.53 7.34
CA ASP A 629 8.60 -4.98 7.27
C ASP A 629 7.32 -5.66 6.72
N PHE A 630 6.93 -5.32 5.52
CA PHE A 630 5.73 -5.89 4.89
C PHE A 630 6.05 -6.82 3.69
N GLY A 631 7.28 -7.28 3.59
CA GLY A 631 7.71 -8.24 2.58
C GLY A 631 7.06 -9.61 2.71
N LEU A 632 7.14 -10.40 1.65
CA LEU A 632 6.97 -11.86 1.72
C LEU A 632 8.24 -12.54 2.21
N LEU A 633 9.37 -11.86 2.04
CA LEU A 633 10.71 -12.21 2.51
C LEU A 633 11.28 -11.08 3.36
N ASP A 634 12.00 -11.42 4.40
CA ASP A 634 12.84 -10.44 5.07
C ASP A 634 14.13 -10.13 4.27
N ILE A 635 14.94 -9.19 4.77
CA ILE A 635 16.17 -8.74 4.09
C ILE A 635 17.20 -9.87 3.88
N THR A 636 17.07 -11.00 4.58
CA THR A 636 17.95 -12.17 4.49
C THR A 636 17.40 -13.28 3.58
N ASP A 637 16.35 -13.01 2.82
CA ASP A 637 15.66 -13.97 1.96
C ASP A 637 15.03 -15.15 2.74
N SER A 638 14.48 -14.86 3.93
CA SER A 638 13.74 -15.82 4.75
C SER A 638 12.23 -15.53 4.65
N PRO A 639 11.38 -16.50 4.24
CA PRO A 639 9.96 -16.26 4.01
C PRO A 639 9.16 -16.06 5.31
N TYR A 640 8.14 -15.21 5.24
CA TYR A 640 7.08 -15.10 6.24
C TYR A 640 6.06 -16.23 6.01
N THR A 641 6.30 -17.36 6.65
CA THR A 641 5.61 -18.63 6.37
C THR A 641 4.10 -18.59 6.62
N ASP A 642 3.63 -17.75 7.54
CA ASP A 642 2.21 -17.53 7.81
C ASP A 642 1.48 -16.93 6.60
N VAL A 643 2.06 -15.90 5.99
CA VAL A 643 1.49 -15.21 4.82
C VAL A 643 1.55 -16.07 3.57
N VAL A 644 2.71 -16.71 3.29
CA VAL A 644 2.84 -17.53 2.07
C VAL A 644 1.97 -18.78 2.12
N LYS A 645 1.76 -19.39 3.30
CA LYS A 645 0.81 -20.47 3.49
C LYS A 645 -0.63 -20.02 3.30
N ALA A 646 -1.00 -18.86 3.85
CA ALA A 646 -2.32 -18.26 3.65
C ALA A 646 -2.59 -18.00 2.18
N ASN A 647 -1.58 -17.49 1.45
CA ASN A 647 -1.70 -17.27 0.02
C ASN A 647 -1.90 -18.58 -0.76
N ARG A 648 -1.19 -19.63 -0.40
CA ARG A 648 -1.36 -20.96 -1.01
C ARG A 648 -2.78 -21.50 -0.80
N GLU A 649 -3.26 -21.50 0.45
CA GLU A 649 -4.62 -21.91 0.83
C GLU A 649 -5.69 -21.13 0.03
N PHE A 650 -5.53 -19.82 -0.07
CA PHE A 650 -6.41 -18.99 -0.87
C PHE A 650 -6.37 -19.38 -2.36
N SER A 651 -5.19 -19.63 -2.90
CA SER A 651 -4.99 -19.88 -4.34
C SER A 651 -5.55 -21.21 -4.80
N GLU A 652 -5.55 -22.22 -3.94
CA GLU A 652 -6.19 -23.51 -4.18
C GLU A 652 -7.71 -23.39 -4.35
N ARG A 653 -8.31 -22.34 -3.72
CA ARG A 653 -9.76 -22.08 -3.73
C ARG A 653 -10.15 -20.80 -4.49
N LEU A 654 -9.21 -20.17 -5.19
CA LEU A 654 -9.40 -18.86 -5.82
C LEU A 654 -10.69 -18.74 -6.65
N TYR A 655 -10.94 -19.72 -7.52
CA TYR A 655 -12.09 -19.65 -8.43
C TYR A 655 -13.41 -20.02 -7.74
N GLU A 656 -13.38 -20.74 -6.61
CA GLU A 656 -14.53 -20.88 -5.71
C GLU A 656 -14.91 -19.50 -5.15
N PHE A 657 -13.96 -18.77 -4.57
CA PHE A 657 -14.23 -17.42 -4.05
C PHE A 657 -14.67 -16.46 -5.15
N ARG A 658 -14.08 -16.60 -6.34
CA ARG A 658 -14.43 -15.76 -7.49
C ARG A 658 -15.89 -15.95 -7.93
N GLN A 659 -16.46 -17.15 -7.79
CA GLN A 659 -17.83 -17.46 -8.16
C GLN A 659 -18.84 -17.06 -7.07
N ASN A 660 -18.41 -17.07 -5.81
CA ASN A 660 -19.29 -16.77 -4.69
C ASN A 660 -19.57 -15.26 -4.59
N THR A 661 -20.78 -14.93 -4.13
CA THR A 661 -21.18 -13.56 -3.78
C THR A 661 -20.96 -13.27 -2.30
N GLU A 662 -21.06 -14.30 -1.46
CA GLU A 662 -20.90 -14.19 -0.01
C GLU A 662 -19.47 -14.53 0.43
N PRO A 663 -18.97 -13.88 1.49
CA PRO A 663 -17.66 -14.18 2.06
C PRO A 663 -17.60 -15.63 2.58
N VAL A 664 -16.54 -16.35 2.19
CA VAL A 664 -16.28 -17.73 2.64
C VAL A 664 -15.32 -17.76 3.82
N PHE A 665 -14.26 -16.96 3.77
CA PHE A 665 -13.36 -16.83 4.92
C PHE A 665 -14.01 -16.02 6.02
N THR A 666 -14.13 -16.63 7.20
CA THR A 666 -14.43 -15.91 8.42
C THR A 666 -13.16 -15.85 9.25
N PHE A 667 -12.91 -14.74 9.94
CA PHE A 667 -11.79 -14.65 10.87
C PHE A 667 -11.83 -15.76 11.94
N GLN A 668 -13.01 -16.27 12.25
CA GLN A 668 -13.19 -17.41 13.16
C GLN A 668 -12.77 -18.76 12.57
N GLN A 669 -12.90 -18.96 11.25
CA GLN A 669 -12.49 -20.21 10.58
C GLN A 669 -10.98 -20.36 10.48
N MET A 670 -10.24 -19.29 10.71
CA MET A 670 -8.79 -19.30 10.65
C MET A 670 -8.11 -19.57 11.99
N ASN A 671 -8.86 -19.66 13.07
CA ASN A 671 -8.36 -20.06 14.36
C ASN A 671 -8.63 -21.57 14.58
N PRO A 672 -7.70 -22.47 14.25
CA PRO A 672 -7.92 -23.92 14.37
C PRO A 672 -8.06 -24.39 15.82
N ARG A 673 -7.99 -23.51 16.82
CA ARG A 673 -8.08 -23.84 18.25
C ARG A 673 -9.49 -23.68 18.85
N GLN A 674 -10.48 -23.27 18.08
CA GLN A 674 -11.87 -23.39 18.51
C GLN A 674 -12.55 -24.48 17.70
N PRO A 675 -12.79 -25.68 18.27
CA PRO A 675 -13.70 -26.62 17.65
C PRO A 675 -15.07 -25.94 17.54
N ALA A 676 -15.68 -26.06 16.36
CA ALA A 676 -17.07 -25.65 16.17
C ALA A 676 -17.89 -26.22 17.35
N GLY A 677 -18.42 -25.32 18.15
CA GLY A 677 -19.29 -25.73 19.26
C GLY A 677 -20.43 -26.58 18.71
N LYS A 678 -20.64 -27.72 19.37
CA LYS A 678 -21.79 -28.59 19.16
C LYS A 678 -23.08 -27.84 19.42
#